data_97b8b17fae8f8b5bfac675f6e12a348c
#
_entry.id   97b8b17fae8f8b5bfac675f6e12a348c
#
_cell.length_a   1.000
_cell.length_b   1.000
_cell.length_c   1.000
_cell.angle_alpha   90.00
_cell.angle_beta   90.00
_cell.angle_gamma   90.00
#
_symmetry.space_group_name_H-M   'P 1'
#
loop_
_entity.id
_entity.type
_entity.pdbx_description
1 polymer ?
#
loop_
_entity_poly.entity_id
_entity_poly.type
_entity_poly.pdbx_seq_one_letter_code
_entity_poly.pdbx_strand_id
1 'polypeptide(L)'
;MAQRLPIGKIAAWFFAVLAVLIAVLAIVFLTFDWNRVRPWIDDKVSQAIGRQFHITGDLKVGWQRPPSETGWKRWVPWPRFSAQKITIANPDWAKQQYFATLDEIDFQVAVLPLVARDIVIPTINLVNPSVDLERLRDNRNNWMFKFRQAAEPSTWNLKLNDIAFAKGNIAYADEITKADMQAVIDTLGQPVPIGDVMKQQEEASRKSSAQMVGKSGAGKLNKQAEAAVSEASAASAASPAAAASGTPASTSANTSITTRHGPKPRVPLYGIGWTVKGTYNKMDVAGTGKLGGVLALQDATRPFPVQADVKIGDMHIALVGTVTDPAHLAALDLRLWLQGVSMAHLYPLTGVPLPETPPYATEGRLVGQFRKEGNIFSYENFTGRVGDSDVRGSVVYAGRRPRPLLTGELVSNLLQFSDLAPVIGADSNVSKAKRGEQTRQPSGKALPTEEFKTDRWKAVDADVKFTGWRIIKNPNLPVTDLYAHVIMTDGVLAFEPLKFGVAGGTLASNIHLDGSGAPLKGRVSTQARHLKLKQLFPNVKTMQSALGEVNGDAALSATGNSPAALVATSNGEVKALITEGTVSRLYMEAAGLNVANVVYEKLFGKRDVKINCAAADFVATNGVLESRVFALDTDDAVINMDGHIDLRTEQMDLGIHPHTKGLRVISLRSPLYVKGTFKNPHVGVSAGALAVRSGAVVGLGLINPFAALLPLIAPSNNKPLPCTQMLADMRATPSAPPAGQKQREKAAPAYLSSGVAAGSAAGSGDAARAPAAKKSVLASPAPASAAQYRGG
;
A
#
# COMPACT_ATOMS: atom_id res chain seq x y z
N MET A 1 53.53 -9.59 90.68
CA MET A 1 53.83 -10.58 89.64
C MET A 1 52.66 -10.68 88.70
N ALA A 2 52.62 -9.94 87.68
CA ALA A 2 51.55 -10.04 86.68
C ALA A 2 51.96 -11.10 85.65
N GLN A 3 51.26 -12.24 85.63
CA GLN A 3 51.43 -13.26 84.58
C GLN A 3 50.99 -12.74 83.25
N ARG A 4 51.94 -12.54 82.35
CA ARG A 4 51.63 -12.25 80.90
C ARG A 4 51.07 -13.52 80.26
N LEU A 5 49.79 -13.58 80.06
CA LEU A 5 49.19 -14.64 79.24
C LEU A 5 49.87 -14.68 77.87
N PRO A 6 50.24 -15.88 77.33
CA PRO A 6 50.93 -16.01 76.08
C PRO A 6 50.00 -15.87 74.91
N ILE A 7 49.74 -14.59 74.59
CA ILE A 7 48.82 -14.18 73.45
C ILE A 7 49.13 -14.94 72.11
N GLY A 8 50.41 -15.27 71.85
CA GLY A 8 50.82 -16.05 70.71
C GLY A 8 50.32 -17.50 70.63
N LYS A 9 50.25 -18.17 71.85
CA LYS A 9 49.72 -19.55 71.96
C LYS A 9 48.20 -19.58 71.74
N ILE A 10 47.44 -18.56 72.23
CA ILE A 10 45.98 -18.44 72.09
C ILE A 10 45.67 -18.14 70.63
N ALA A 11 46.39 -17.26 70.01
CA ALA A 11 46.23 -16.98 68.50
C ALA A 11 46.57 -18.23 67.69
N ALA A 12 47.65 -18.96 67.95
CA ALA A 12 47.96 -20.20 67.25
C ALA A 12 46.91 -21.29 67.40
N TRP A 13 46.30 -21.43 68.62
CA TRP A 13 45.20 -22.36 68.82
C TRP A 13 43.91 -21.91 68.10
N PHE A 14 43.63 -20.62 68.14
CA PHE A 14 42.48 -20.06 67.37
C PHE A 14 42.62 -20.34 65.89
N PHE A 15 43.83 -20.12 65.30
CA PHE A 15 44.03 -20.40 63.86
C PHE A 15 44.01 -21.92 63.58
N ALA A 16 44.48 -22.78 64.52
CA ALA A 16 44.41 -24.22 64.37
C ALA A 16 42.96 -24.72 64.40
N VAL A 17 42.16 -24.24 65.36
CA VAL A 17 40.71 -24.56 65.42
C VAL A 17 39.97 -24.04 64.21
N LEU A 18 40.27 -22.84 63.71
CA LEU A 18 39.69 -22.27 62.53
C LEU A 18 40.09 -23.08 61.29
N ALA A 19 41.33 -23.52 61.17
CA ALA A 19 41.80 -24.36 60.03
C ALA A 19 41.13 -25.75 60.07
N VAL A 20 40.96 -26.38 61.27
CA VAL A 20 40.21 -27.63 61.41
C VAL A 20 38.74 -27.44 61.09
N LEU A 21 38.12 -26.36 61.53
CA LEU A 21 36.73 -26.03 61.18
C LEU A 21 36.54 -25.84 59.67
N ILE A 22 37.43 -25.12 58.98
CA ILE A 22 37.45 -24.94 57.55
C ILE A 22 37.66 -26.29 56.83
N ALA A 23 38.57 -27.14 57.31
CA ALA A 23 38.81 -28.47 56.75
C ALA A 23 37.60 -29.40 56.92
N VAL A 24 36.94 -29.41 58.09
CA VAL A 24 35.69 -30.15 58.32
C VAL A 24 34.56 -29.63 57.42
N LEU A 25 34.39 -28.32 57.29
CA LEU A 25 33.42 -27.71 56.41
C LEU A 25 33.72 -28.10 54.97
N ALA A 26 34.97 -28.08 54.56
CA ALA A 26 35.37 -28.47 53.20
C ALA A 26 35.09 -29.96 52.93
N ILE A 27 35.37 -30.83 53.88
CA ILE A 27 35.09 -32.26 53.76
C ILE A 27 33.58 -32.51 53.66
N VAL A 28 32.78 -31.87 54.50
CA VAL A 28 31.32 -31.98 54.50
C VAL A 28 30.78 -31.48 53.13
N PHE A 29 31.27 -30.35 52.62
CA PHE A 29 30.86 -29.82 51.31
C PHE A 29 31.28 -30.70 50.14
N LEU A 30 32.45 -31.36 50.19
CA LEU A 30 32.96 -32.24 49.15
C LEU A 30 32.29 -33.63 49.13
N THR A 31 31.79 -34.09 50.28
CA THR A 31 31.14 -35.41 50.45
C THR A 31 29.64 -35.35 50.46
N PHE A 32 29.09 -34.15 50.51
CA PHE A 32 27.63 -33.94 50.56
C PHE A 32 26.94 -34.35 49.24
N ASP A 33 25.96 -35.23 49.34
CA ASP A 33 25.11 -35.60 48.23
C ASP A 33 24.10 -34.46 47.91
N TRP A 34 24.43 -33.60 46.92
CA TRP A 34 23.63 -32.44 46.54
C TRP A 34 22.25 -32.83 45.96
N ASN A 35 22.05 -34.07 45.56
CA ASN A 35 20.76 -34.56 45.09
C ASN A 35 19.71 -34.55 46.21
N ARG A 36 20.09 -34.56 47.47
CA ARG A 36 19.14 -34.43 48.61
C ARG A 36 18.51 -33.06 48.73
N VAL A 37 19.11 -32.04 48.12
CA VAL A 37 18.59 -30.66 48.15
C VAL A 37 17.61 -30.40 47.00
N ARG A 38 17.55 -31.25 45.97
CA ARG A 38 16.68 -31.10 44.81
C ARG A 38 15.21 -30.82 45.19
N PRO A 39 14.54 -31.63 46.05
CA PRO A 39 13.12 -31.40 46.33
C PRO A 39 12.87 -30.03 46.95
N TRP A 40 13.81 -29.54 47.77
CA TRP A 40 13.71 -28.21 48.37
C TRP A 40 13.89 -27.10 47.36
N ILE A 41 14.82 -27.25 46.36
CA ILE A 41 14.99 -26.32 45.25
C ILE A 41 13.74 -26.34 44.40
N ASP A 42 13.23 -27.50 44.03
CA ASP A 42 12.03 -27.67 43.20
C ASP A 42 10.82 -26.95 43.82
N ASP A 43 10.62 -27.14 45.14
CA ASP A 43 9.53 -26.49 45.88
C ASP A 43 9.71 -24.97 45.93
N LYS A 44 10.91 -24.48 46.27
CA LYS A 44 11.18 -23.05 46.38
C LYS A 44 11.05 -22.32 45.03
N VAL A 45 11.59 -22.89 43.97
CA VAL A 45 11.48 -22.31 42.62
C VAL A 45 10.04 -22.37 42.15
N SER A 46 9.33 -23.49 42.36
CA SER A 46 7.93 -23.64 41.99
C SER A 46 7.05 -22.58 42.69
N GLN A 47 7.28 -22.34 43.99
CA GLN A 47 6.59 -21.29 44.74
C GLN A 47 6.90 -19.88 44.22
N ALA A 48 8.17 -19.63 43.86
CA ALA A 48 8.62 -18.33 43.35
C ALA A 48 8.01 -17.97 42.00
N ILE A 49 7.95 -18.93 41.05
CA ILE A 49 7.44 -18.72 39.69
C ILE A 49 5.94 -19.05 39.55
N GLY A 50 5.32 -19.67 40.55
CA GLY A 50 3.92 -20.08 40.54
C GLY A 50 3.60 -21.23 39.56
N ARG A 51 4.61 -22.06 39.24
CA ARG A 51 4.48 -23.24 38.37
C ARG A 51 5.36 -24.36 38.83
N GLN A 52 5.00 -25.59 38.47
CA GLN A 52 5.81 -26.74 38.80
C GLN A 52 7.17 -26.67 38.12
N PHE A 53 8.22 -26.71 38.88
CA PHE A 53 9.61 -26.76 38.45
C PHE A 53 10.23 -28.05 39.00
N HIS A 54 10.92 -28.81 38.15
CA HIS A 54 11.55 -30.05 38.51
C HIS A 54 12.94 -30.21 37.92
N ILE A 55 13.88 -30.66 38.74
CA ILE A 55 15.21 -31.15 38.34
C ILE A 55 15.14 -32.67 38.40
N THR A 56 15.01 -33.35 37.28
CA THR A 56 14.90 -34.82 37.22
C THR A 56 16.26 -35.52 37.09
N GLY A 57 17.25 -34.80 36.64
CA GLY A 57 18.62 -35.26 36.53
C GLY A 57 19.50 -34.98 37.73
N ASP A 58 20.79 -35.16 37.62
CA ASP A 58 21.76 -34.97 38.68
C ASP A 58 22.00 -33.49 39.01
N LEU A 59 22.07 -33.17 40.30
CA LEU A 59 22.57 -31.90 40.82
C LEU A 59 23.98 -32.11 41.37
N LYS A 60 24.99 -31.48 40.75
CA LYS A 60 26.40 -31.61 41.13
C LYS A 60 26.98 -30.26 41.49
N VAL A 61 27.81 -30.25 42.52
CA VAL A 61 28.64 -29.10 42.87
C VAL A 61 30.09 -29.52 42.83
N GLY A 62 30.83 -28.94 41.93
CA GLY A 62 32.28 -29.15 41.78
C GLY A 62 33.04 -27.88 42.18
N TRP A 63 34.34 -28.02 42.39
CA TRP A 63 35.21 -26.89 42.68
C TRP A 63 36.22 -26.72 41.56
N GLN A 64 36.26 -25.53 40.97
CA GLN A 64 37.18 -25.23 39.88
C GLN A 64 37.98 -23.96 40.14
N ARG A 65 39.21 -23.92 39.66
CA ARG A 65 40.00 -22.69 39.72
C ARG A 65 39.46 -21.70 38.69
N PRO A 66 39.25 -20.41 39.06
CA PRO A 66 38.73 -19.45 38.15
C PRO A 66 39.72 -19.13 37.02
N PRO A 67 39.35 -19.28 35.74
CA PRO A 67 40.25 -19.01 34.62
C PRO A 67 40.52 -17.51 34.41
N SER A 68 39.62 -16.65 34.92
CA SER A 68 39.68 -15.19 34.76
C SER A 68 40.45 -14.44 35.86
N GLU A 69 40.82 -15.10 36.95
CA GLU A 69 41.49 -14.44 38.06
C GLU A 69 43.01 -14.55 37.96
N THR A 70 43.71 -13.49 38.37
CA THR A 70 45.17 -13.38 38.36
C THR A 70 45.72 -13.23 39.82
N GLY A 71 46.99 -13.55 39.99
CA GLY A 71 47.64 -13.43 41.29
C GLY A 71 47.13 -14.45 42.34
N TRP A 72 47.11 -14.10 43.62
CA TRP A 72 46.69 -14.98 44.71
C TRP A 72 45.22 -15.40 44.64
N LYS A 73 44.36 -14.59 44.03
CA LYS A 73 42.91 -14.88 43.84
C LYS A 73 42.68 -16.16 43.03
N ARG A 74 43.58 -16.52 42.12
CA ARG A 74 43.53 -17.75 41.34
C ARG A 74 43.54 -19.03 42.22
N TRP A 75 44.06 -18.95 43.40
CA TRP A 75 44.12 -20.08 44.32
C TRP A 75 42.82 -20.32 45.12
N VAL A 76 41.88 -19.35 45.08
CA VAL A 76 40.56 -19.51 45.70
C VAL A 76 39.65 -20.25 44.73
N PRO A 77 39.29 -21.53 44.98
CA PRO A 77 38.43 -22.29 44.09
C PRO A 77 37.02 -21.76 44.14
N TRP A 78 36.38 -21.74 42.97
CA TRP A 78 34.97 -21.35 42.85
C TRP A 78 34.08 -22.58 42.75
N PRO A 79 32.91 -22.61 43.46
CA PRO A 79 31.93 -23.67 43.30
C PRO A 79 31.28 -23.55 41.88
N ARG A 80 31.29 -24.68 41.19
CA ARG A 80 30.61 -24.90 39.91
C ARG A 80 29.38 -25.74 40.15
N PHE A 81 28.24 -25.19 39.85
CA PHE A 81 26.91 -25.82 39.93
C PHE A 81 26.52 -26.37 38.57
N SER A 82 26.13 -27.65 38.51
CA SER A 82 25.54 -28.26 37.31
C SER A 82 24.25 -28.96 37.71
N ALA A 83 23.15 -28.65 37.02
CA ALA A 83 21.87 -29.33 37.20
C ALA A 83 21.37 -29.81 35.83
N GLN A 84 20.90 -31.05 35.78
CA GLN A 84 20.50 -31.71 34.56
C GLN A 84 18.98 -31.98 34.49
N LYS A 85 18.44 -32.03 33.27
CA LYS A 85 17.02 -32.34 32.95
C LYS A 85 16.04 -31.50 33.75
N ILE A 86 16.13 -30.20 33.56
CA ILE A 86 15.25 -29.21 34.18
C ILE A 86 13.99 -29.06 33.35
N THR A 87 12.83 -29.00 33.98
CA THR A 87 11.55 -28.80 33.33
C THR A 87 10.71 -27.77 34.13
N ILE A 88 9.97 -26.93 33.38
CA ILE A 88 8.96 -26.02 33.93
C ILE A 88 7.65 -26.40 33.27
N ALA A 89 6.63 -26.69 34.07
CA ALA A 89 5.34 -27.10 33.54
C ALA A 89 4.57 -25.94 32.90
N ASN A 90 3.81 -26.24 31.89
CA ASN A 90 2.78 -25.37 31.34
C ASN A 90 1.53 -25.29 32.26
N PRO A 91 0.68 -24.28 32.08
CA PRO A 91 -0.68 -24.31 32.59
C PRO A 91 -1.50 -25.45 31.94
N ASP A 92 -2.51 -25.98 32.70
CA ASP A 92 -3.32 -27.14 32.26
C ASP A 92 -4.05 -26.92 30.91
N TRP A 93 -4.23 -25.66 30.50
CA TRP A 93 -4.90 -25.32 29.22
C TRP A 93 -3.96 -25.32 28.01
N ALA A 94 -2.64 -25.37 28.19
CA ALA A 94 -1.68 -25.36 27.09
C ALA A 94 -1.60 -26.76 26.43
N LYS A 95 -1.26 -26.78 25.14
CA LYS A 95 -1.17 -28.03 24.37
C LYS A 95 0.03 -28.89 24.73
N GLN A 96 1.14 -28.21 25.07
CA GLN A 96 2.38 -28.88 25.46
C GLN A 96 2.44 -29.02 26.98
N GLN A 97 3.04 -30.12 27.45
CA GLN A 97 3.15 -30.40 28.87
C GLN A 97 4.11 -29.44 29.58
N TYR A 98 5.20 -29.06 28.93
CA TYR A 98 6.24 -28.19 29.49
C TYR A 98 6.30 -26.86 28.78
N PHE A 99 6.36 -25.79 29.58
CA PHE A 99 6.67 -24.43 29.13
C PHE A 99 8.14 -24.31 28.70
N ALA A 100 9.05 -24.88 29.51
CA ALA A 100 10.45 -24.88 29.20
C ALA A 100 11.10 -26.21 29.62
N THR A 101 12.07 -26.65 28.84
CA THR A 101 12.95 -27.77 29.13
C THR A 101 14.40 -27.35 28.92
N LEU A 102 15.30 -27.89 29.73
CA LEU A 102 16.72 -27.59 29.68
C LEU A 102 17.50 -28.85 30.01
N ASP A 103 18.39 -29.29 29.13
CA ASP A 103 19.19 -30.51 29.34
C ASP A 103 20.18 -30.32 30.47
N GLU A 104 20.89 -29.18 30.54
CA GLU A 104 21.83 -28.86 31.59
C GLU A 104 21.97 -27.34 31.77
N ILE A 105 22.03 -26.90 33.01
CA ILE A 105 22.52 -25.59 33.43
C ILE A 105 23.84 -25.75 34.15
N ASP A 106 24.80 -24.94 33.79
CA ASP A 106 26.13 -24.93 34.40
C ASP A 106 26.56 -23.48 34.65
N PHE A 107 26.96 -23.19 35.90
CA PHE A 107 27.49 -21.87 36.28
C PHE A 107 28.44 -21.94 37.44
N GLN A 108 29.31 -20.94 37.56
CA GLN A 108 30.23 -20.76 38.67
C GLN A 108 29.85 -19.50 39.46
N VAL A 109 30.10 -19.56 40.77
CA VAL A 109 29.88 -18.40 41.67
C VAL A 109 31.23 -17.94 42.21
N ALA A 110 31.51 -16.65 42.09
CA ALA A 110 32.73 -16.06 42.63
C ALA A 110 32.64 -15.99 44.16
N VAL A 111 33.57 -16.62 44.88
CA VAL A 111 33.54 -16.75 46.34
C VAL A 111 33.86 -15.45 47.06
N LEU A 112 34.90 -14.71 46.60
CA LEU A 112 35.34 -13.50 47.32
C LEU A 112 34.29 -12.38 47.40
N PRO A 113 33.46 -12.11 46.33
CA PRO A 113 32.41 -11.13 46.41
C PRO A 113 31.26 -11.46 47.41
N LEU A 114 31.10 -12.76 47.75
CA LEU A 114 30.06 -13.15 48.70
C LEU A 114 30.26 -12.51 50.08
N VAL A 115 31.52 -12.21 50.48
CA VAL A 115 31.82 -11.48 51.74
C VAL A 115 31.21 -10.09 51.73
N ALA A 116 31.05 -9.44 50.55
CA ALA A 116 30.39 -8.16 50.38
C ALA A 116 28.89 -8.29 50.06
N ARG A 117 28.31 -9.50 50.22
CA ARG A 117 26.93 -9.85 49.84
C ARG A 117 26.64 -9.68 48.35
N ASP A 118 27.67 -9.72 47.50
CA ASP A 118 27.54 -9.75 46.07
C ASP A 118 27.65 -11.19 45.55
N ILE A 119 26.60 -11.70 44.94
CA ILE A 119 26.59 -12.97 44.21
C ILE A 119 27.01 -12.68 42.79
N VAL A 120 28.28 -13.00 42.46
CA VAL A 120 28.80 -12.76 41.11
C VAL A 120 28.84 -14.07 40.34
N ILE A 121 28.12 -14.17 39.26
CA ILE A 121 28.10 -15.31 38.33
C ILE A 121 28.67 -14.82 37.01
N PRO A 122 29.92 -15.22 36.64
CA PRO A 122 30.55 -14.75 35.41
C PRO A 122 29.84 -15.20 34.15
N THR A 123 29.42 -16.47 34.09
CA THR A 123 28.71 -17.03 32.94
C THR A 123 27.77 -18.14 33.39
N ILE A 124 26.56 -18.13 32.86
CA ILE A 124 25.64 -19.27 32.92
C ILE A 124 25.64 -19.93 31.56
N ASN A 125 25.95 -21.23 31.53
CA ASN A 125 25.86 -22.03 30.29
C ASN A 125 24.58 -22.85 30.32
N LEU A 126 23.76 -22.74 29.27
CA LEU A 126 22.53 -23.49 29.07
C LEU A 126 22.70 -24.43 27.87
N VAL A 127 22.43 -25.73 28.06
CA VAL A 127 22.54 -26.74 27.00
C VAL A 127 21.13 -27.12 26.56
N ASN A 128 20.88 -26.99 25.25
CA ASN A 128 19.59 -27.29 24.60
C ASN A 128 18.35 -26.67 25.30
N PRO A 129 18.35 -25.37 25.63
CA PRO A 129 17.15 -24.77 26.19
C PRO A 129 16.02 -24.80 25.15
N SER A 130 14.84 -25.27 25.55
CA SER A 130 13.64 -25.27 24.71
C SER A 130 12.50 -24.59 25.44
N VAL A 131 11.82 -23.66 24.74
CA VAL A 131 10.71 -22.89 25.29
C VAL A 131 9.51 -22.99 24.37
N ASP A 132 8.34 -23.27 24.94
CA ASP A 132 7.06 -23.32 24.26
C ASP A 132 6.21 -22.10 24.64
N LEU A 133 5.91 -21.25 23.65
CA LEU A 133 5.12 -20.04 23.80
C LEU A 133 3.78 -20.22 23.13
N GLU A 134 2.69 -20.22 23.89
CA GLU A 134 1.34 -20.41 23.37
C GLU A 134 0.40 -19.26 23.77
N ARG A 135 -0.38 -18.74 22.81
CA ARG A 135 -1.44 -17.76 23.06
C ARG A 135 -2.75 -18.22 22.42
N LEU A 136 -3.80 -18.27 23.24
CA LEU A 136 -5.15 -18.64 22.80
C LEU A 136 -5.95 -17.44 22.29
N ARG A 137 -7.11 -17.72 21.68
CA ARG A 137 -8.03 -16.69 21.13
C ARG A 137 -8.57 -15.72 22.16
N ASP A 138 -8.69 -16.14 23.41
CA ASP A 138 -9.13 -15.31 24.54
C ASP A 138 -8.00 -14.46 25.14
N ASN A 139 -6.85 -14.39 24.45
CA ASN A 139 -5.64 -13.67 24.82
C ASN A 139 -4.90 -14.22 26.05
N ARG A 140 -5.30 -15.39 26.61
CA ARG A 140 -4.48 -16.08 27.59
C ARG A 140 -3.17 -16.53 26.94
N ASN A 141 -2.06 -16.33 27.64
CA ASN A 141 -0.74 -16.78 27.21
C ASN A 141 -0.01 -17.53 28.31
N ASN A 142 0.90 -18.42 27.93
CA ASN A 142 1.63 -19.26 28.87
C ASN A 142 2.95 -18.65 29.35
N TRP A 143 3.35 -17.48 28.87
CA TRP A 143 4.60 -16.80 29.32
C TRP A 143 4.36 -15.77 30.43
N MET A 144 3.13 -15.52 30.86
CA MET A 144 2.86 -14.70 32.04
C MET A 144 2.99 -15.54 33.29
N PHE A 145 4.02 -15.27 34.07
CA PHE A 145 4.26 -15.90 35.35
C PHE A 145 3.69 -15.04 36.51
N LYS A 146 3.16 -15.71 37.52
CA LYS A 146 2.73 -15.05 38.74
C LYS A 146 3.89 -15.09 39.77
N PHE A 147 4.86 -14.20 39.60
CA PHE A 147 5.95 -14.11 40.57
C PHE A 147 5.44 -13.69 41.92
N ARG A 148 5.84 -14.44 42.99
CA ARG A 148 5.57 -14.06 44.37
C ARG A 148 6.51 -12.91 44.69
N GLN A 149 5.98 -11.71 44.93
CA GLN A 149 6.80 -10.61 45.45
C GLN A 149 7.36 -10.98 46.80
N ALA A 150 8.68 -10.88 46.98
CA ALA A 150 9.32 -11.01 48.29
C ALA A 150 8.84 -9.87 49.19
N ALA A 151 8.47 -10.20 50.42
CA ALA A 151 7.95 -9.20 51.38
C ALA A 151 9.00 -8.15 51.80
N GLU A 152 10.29 -8.46 51.60
CA GLU A 152 11.41 -7.55 51.91
C GLU A 152 12.44 -7.57 50.76
N PRO A 153 13.07 -6.42 50.44
CA PRO A 153 14.14 -6.37 49.46
C PRO A 153 15.34 -7.21 49.91
N SER A 154 15.87 -8.02 49.00
CA SER A 154 17.05 -8.84 49.29
C SER A 154 18.26 -7.95 49.65
N THR A 155 18.96 -8.32 50.74
CA THR A 155 20.23 -7.67 51.13
C THR A 155 21.41 -8.14 50.24
N TRP A 156 21.20 -9.09 49.38
CA TRP A 156 22.19 -9.64 48.44
C TRP A 156 22.01 -9.06 47.03
N ASN A 157 23.10 -8.65 46.41
CA ASN A 157 23.14 -8.18 45.07
C ASN A 157 23.56 -9.29 44.09
N LEU A 158 22.70 -9.64 43.13
CA LEU A 158 23.03 -10.60 42.07
C LEU A 158 23.65 -9.87 40.86
N LYS A 159 24.90 -10.24 40.52
CA LYS A 159 25.61 -9.74 39.36
C LYS A 159 25.85 -10.91 38.37
N LEU A 160 25.14 -10.89 37.26
CA LEU A 160 25.28 -11.85 36.18
C LEU A 160 25.99 -11.15 35.01
N ASN A 161 27.13 -11.69 34.56
CA ASN A 161 27.94 -11.02 33.54
C ASN A 161 27.71 -11.58 32.15
N ASP A 162 27.36 -12.87 32.01
CA ASP A 162 27.09 -13.47 30.69
C ASP A 162 26.16 -14.68 30.78
N ILE A 163 25.39 -14.91 29.69
CA ILE A 163 24.58 -16.11 29.49
C ILE A 163 24.91 -16.66 28.11
N ALA A 164 25.51 -17.86 28.10
CA ALA A 164 25.80 -18.61 26.90
C ALA A 164 24.84 -19.79 26.77
N PHE A 165 24.43 -20.09 25.56
CA PHE A 165 23.62 -21.26 25.27
C PHE A 165 23.97 -21.83 23.91
N ALA A 166 23.80 -23.13 23.73
CA ALA A 166 23.94 -23.80 22.46
C ALA A 166 22.60 -24.41 22.04
N LYS A 167 22.19 -24.15 20.79
CA LYS A 167 20.99 -24.73 20.14
C LYS A 167 19.70 -24.57 20.92
N GLY A 168 19.43 -23.36 21.38
CA GLY A 168 18.13 -23.05 22.00
C GLY A 168 16.99 -23.18 20.98
N ASN A 169 15.87 -23.78 21.41
CA ASN A 169 14.67 -23.92 20.56
C ASN A 169 13.54 -23.09 21.16
N ILE A 170 12.79 -22.38 20.32
CA ILE A 170 11.60 -21.65 20.70
C ILE A 170 10.47 -22.08 19.77
N ALA A 171 9.42 -22.68 20.30
CA ALA A 171 8.17 -22.90 19.61
C ALA A 171 7.21 -21.75 19.97
N TYR A 172 6.54 -21.19 18.99
CA TYR A 172 5.56 -20.12 19.15
C TYR A 172 4.29 -20.44 18.41
N ALA A 173 3.18 -20.63 19.16
CA ALA A 173 1.86 -20.87 18.63
C ALA A 173 0.89 -19.77 19.09
N ASP A 174 0.24 -19.10 18.15
CA ASP A 174 -0.67 -17.99 18.40
C ASP A 174 -1.96 -18.14 17.59
N GLU A 175 -3.06 -18.40 18.28
CA GLU A 175 -4.36 -18.59 17.64
C GLU A 175 -5.00 -17.27 17.15
N ILE A 176 -4.59 -16.10 17.67
CA ILE A 176 -5.11 -14.80 17.25
C ILE A 176 -4.54 -14.44 15.87
N THR A 177 -3.22 -14.50 15.75
CA THR A 177 -2.51 -14.21 14.50
C THR A 177 -2.37 -15.41 13.58
N LYS A 178 -2.84 -16.60 14.02
CA LYS A 178 -2.67 -17.89 13.32
C LYS A 178 -1.21 -18.13 12.96
N ALA A 179 -0.34 -17.89 13.93
CA ALA A 179 1.08 -18.14 13.82
C ALA A 179 1.42 -19.50 14.44
N ASP A 180 2.26 -20.26 13.74
CA ASP A 180 2.89 -21.49 14.23
C ASP A 180 4.33 -21.48 13.72
N MET A 181 5.27 -21.16 14.60
CA MET A 181 6.66 -20.90 14.23
C MET A 181 7.63 -21.64 15.17
N GLN A 182 8.72 -22.11 14.60
CA GLN A 182 9.84 -22.69 15.33
C GLN A 182 11.09 -21.86 15.04
N ALA A 183 11.71 -21.38 16.10
CA ALA A 183 12.97 -20.67 16.02
C ALA A 183 14.08 -21.46 16.70
N VAL A 184 15.23 -21.50 16.08
CA VAL A 184 16.47 -22.02 16.66
C VAL A 184 17.38 -20.84 16.91
N ILE A 185 17.88 -20.72 18.13
CA ILE A 185 18.81 -19.67 18.56
C ILE A 185 20.14 -20.29 18.98
N ASP A 186 21.23 -19.60 18.68
CA ASP A 186 22.57 -20.04 19.07
C ASP A 186 23.45 -18.84 19.36
N THR A 187 24.39 -19.00 20.29
CA THR A 187 25.40 -17.95 20.53
C THR A 187 26.41 -17.92 19.39
N LEU A 188 26.71 -16.71 18.91
CA LEU A 188 27.78 -16.50 17.95
C LEU A 188 29.13 -16.73 18.65
N GLY A 189 29.99 -17.55 18.07
CA GLY A 189 31.30 -17.87 18.67
C GLY A 189 32.19 -16.65 18.89
N GLN A 190 32.03 -15.62 18.03
CA GLN A 190 32.68 -14.31 18.20
C GLN A 190 31.61 -13.20 17.95
N PRO A 191 31.58 -12.15 18.78
CA PRO A 191 30.72 -11.01 18.57
C PRO A 191 31.00 -10.30 17.26
N VAL A 192 29.94 -9.98 16.48
CA VAL A 192 30.04 -9.36 15.16
C VAL A 192 29.62 -7.90 15.25
N PRO A 193 30.41 -6.94 14.73
CA PRO A 193 30.06 -5.53 14.71
C PRO A 193 28.85 -5.24 13.81
N ILE A 194 27.97 -4.28 14.22
CA ILE A 194 26.78 -3.90 13.47
C ILE A 194 27.11 -3.41 12.05
N GLY A 195 28.23 -2.72 11.86
CA GLY A 195 28.64 -2.20 10.55
C GLY A 195 28.91 -3.29 9.51
N ASP A 196 29.47 -4.42 9.92
CA ASP A 196 29.75 -5.54 9.03
C ASP A 196 28.45 -6.26 8.62
N VAL A 197 27.55 -6.44 9.58
CA VAL A 197 26.22 -7.03 9.32
C VAL A 197 25.39 -6.13 8.42
N MET A 198 25.46 -4.80 8.61
CA MET A 198 24.78 -3.81 7.77
C MET A 198 25.21 -3.95 6.29
N LYS A 199 26.52 -4.01 6.02
CA LYS A 199 27.03 -4.20 4.66
C LYS A 199 26.58 -5.51 4.03
N GLN A 200 26.68 -6.61 4.77
CA GLN A 200 26.23 -7.93 4.29
C GLN A 200 24.74 -7.92 3.96
N GLN A 201 23.91 -7.32 4.83
CA GLN A 201 22.47 -7.24 4.61
C GLN A 201 22.13 -6.36 3.43
N GLU A 202 22.79 -5.24 3.27
CA GLU A 202 22.60 -4.35 2.13
C GLU A 202 22.87 -5.07 0.80
N GLU A 203 23.97 -5.79 0.69
CA GLU A 203 24.31 -6.59 -0.49
C GLU A 203 23.26 -7.69 -0.77
N ALA A 204 22.82 -8.42 0.28
CA ALA A 204 21.81 -9.45 0.17
C ALA A 204 20.45 -8.86 -0.29
N SER A 205 20.04 -7.74 0.29
CA SER A 205 18.79 -7.05 -0.02
C SER A 205 18.80 -6.46 -1.44
N ARG A 206 19.92 -5.91 -1.90
CA ARG A 206 20.10 -5.44 -3.28
C ARG A 206 20.00 -6.58 -4.29
N LYS A 207 20.59 -7.73 -3.98
CA LYS A 207 20.47 -8.94 -4.82
C LYS A 207 19.04 -9.44 -4.89
N SER A 208 18.33 -9.47 -3.77
CA SER A 208 16.92 -9.84 -3.70
C SER A 208 16.02 -8.83 -4.46
N SER A 209 16.29 -7.53 -4.36
CA SER A 209 15.59 -6.49 -5.13
C SER A 209 15.69 -6.73 -6.64
N ALA A 210 16.86 -7.20 -7.12
CA ALA A 210 17.03 -7.50 -8.54
C ALA A 210 16.19 -8.69 -9.02
N GLN A 211 15.84 -9.61 -8.14
CA GLN A 211 14.89 -10.69 -8.46
C GLN A 211 13.46 -10.18 -8.55
N MET A 212 13.08 -9.21 -7.74
CA MET A 212 11.72 -8.68 -7.65
C MET A 212 11.41 -7.64 -8.74
N VAL A 213 12.25 -6.59 -8.88
CA VAL A 213 12.03 -5.46 -9.81
C VAL A 213 12.96 -5.49 -11.02
N GLY A 214 13.65 -6.60 -11.25
CA GLY A 214 14.60 -6.78 -12.35
C GLY A 214 15.96 -6.08 -12.13
N LYS A 215 16.99 -6.52 -12.84
CA LYS A 215 18.35 -6.00 -12.68
C LYS A 215 18.46 -4.48 -12.96
N SER A 216 17.76 -4.00 -14.00
CA SER A 216 17.74 -2.57 -14.35
C SER A 216 17.03 -1.74 -13.27
N GLY A 217 15.88 -2.21 -12.77
CA GLY A 217 15.13 -1.56 -11.69
C GLY A 217 15.95 -1.47 -10.40
N ALA A 218 16.55 -2.57 -9.97
CA ALA A 218 17.41 -2.62 -8.80
C ALA A 218 18.66 -1.72 -8.92
N GLY A 219 19.29 -1.67 -10.09
CA GLY A 219 20.42 -0.77 -10.34
C GLY A 219 20.06 0.72 -10.22
N LYS A 220 18.85 1.10 -10.66
CA LYS A 220 18.33 2.46 -10.46
C LYS A 220 18.00 2.74 -8.99
N LEU A 221 17.39 1.78 -8.29
CA LEU A 221 17.09 1.89 -6.86
C LEU A 221 18.37 2.11 -6.05
N ASN A 222 19.41 1.32 -6.29
CA ASN A 222 20.68 1.43 -5.58
C ASN A 222 21.32 2.83 -5.74
N LYS A 223 21.32 3.37 -6.96
CA LYS A 223 21.82 4.73 -7.21
C LYS A 223 21.01 5.80 -6.47
N GLN A 224 19.68 5.64 -6.42
CA GLN A 224 18.81 6.54 -5.70
C GLN A 224 19.03 6.47 -4.18
N ALA A 225 19.20 5.25 -3.63
CA ALA A 225 19.48 5.05 -2.22
C ALA A 225 20.83 5.64 -1.80
N GLU A 226 21.88 5.48 -2.63
CA GLU A 226 23.20 6.08 -2.40
C GLU A 226 23.14 7.63 -2.41
N ALA A 227 22.38 8.21 -3.36
CA ALA A 227 22.17 9.65 -3.42
C ALA A 227 21.42 10.16 -2.17
N ALA A 228 20.36 9.48 -1.74
CA ALA A 228 19.58 9.85 -0.55
C ALA A 228 20.42 9.80 0.74
N VAL A 229 21.32 8.81 0.88
CA VAL A 229 22.25 8.72 2.01
C VAL A 229 23.26 9.85 1.98
N SER A 230 23.79 10.23 0.81
CA SER A 230 24.74 11.33 0.66
C SER A 230 24.09 12.70 0.96
N GLU A 231 22.85 12.92 0.50
CA GLU A 231 22.07 14.12 0.81
C GLU A 231 21.77 14.25 2.31
N ALA A 232 21.34 13.16 2.97
CA ALA A 232 21.09 13.13 4.40
C ALA A 232 22.35 13.42 5.23
N SER A 233 23.51 12.88 4.80
CA SER A 233 24.81 13.13 5.44
C SER A 233 25.26 14.58 5.26
N ALA A 234 25.05 15.17 4.08
CA ALA A 234 25.36 16.58 3.81
C ALA A 234 24.45 17.53 4.62
N ALA A 235 23.15 17.23 4.73
CA ALA A 235 22.21 18.00 5.53
C ALA A 235 22.55 17.96 7.03
N SER A 236 23.00 16.80 7.53
CA SER A 236 23.45 16.61 8.92
C SER A 236 24.74 17.39 9.22
N ALA A 237 25.63 17.52 8.24
CA ALA A 237 26.86 18.30 8.34
C ALA A 237 26.63 19.83 8.21
N ALA A 238 25.53 20.24 7.57
CA ALA A 238 25.20 21.63 7.31
C ALA A 238 24.29 22.28 8.39
N SER A 239 23.79 21.54 9.39
CA SER A 239 23.02 22.09 10.50
C SER A 239 23.97 22.75 11.52
N PRO A 240 24.07 24.08 11.57
CA PRO A 240 24.76 24.74 12.67
C PRO A 240 23.93 24.55 13.93
N ALA A 241 24.59 24.17 15.01
CA ALA A 241 24.02 24.17 16.35
C ALA A 241 23.25 25.46 16.58
N ALA A 242 21.94 25.39 16.74
CA ALA A 242 21.09 26.53 17.02
C ALA A 242 21.55 27.20 18.31
N ALA A 243 21.91 28.44 18.14
CA ALA A 243 22.42 29.37 19.10
C ALA A 243 21.59 29.47 20.38
N ALA A 244 22.25 29.26 21.50
CA ALA A 244 21.87 29.89 22.74
C ALA A 244 22.41 31.33 22.71
N SER A 245 21.53 32.33 22.57
CA SER A 245 21.83 33.75 22.73
C SER A 245 22.12 34.02 24.20
N GLY A 246 23.34 34.42 24.49
CA GLY A 246 23.79 34.94 25.80
C GLY A 246 25.01 35.80 25.58
N THR A 247 24.89 37.05 25.94
CA THR A 247 25.75 38.23 25.82
C THR A 247 27.23 38.02 26.21
N PRO A 248 28.19 38.75 25.65
CA PRO A 248 29.62 38.51 25.87
C PRO A 248 30.16 39.21 27.11
N ALA A 249 30.92 38.51 27.92
CA ALA A 249 31.85 39.12 28.86
C ALA A 249 33.25 38.55 28.63
N SER A 250 34.12 39.42 28.24
CA SER A 250 35.58 39.22 28.08
C SER A 250 36.24 38.81 29.38
N THR A 251 37.04 37.76 29.38
CA THR A 251 38.30 37.68 30.15
C THR A 251 39.18 36.57 29.69
N SER A 252 40.41 36.90 29.31
CA SER A 252 41.50 36.02 28.94
C SER A 252 41.98 35.22 30.15
N ALA A 253 42.01 33.89 30.03
CA ALA A 253 42.89 33.07 30.84
C ALA A 253 43.27 31.79 30.08
N ASN A 254 44.53 31.69 29.71
CA ASN A 254 45.22 30.52 29.22
C ASN A 254 45.11 29.40 30.26
N THR A 255 44.37 28.34 29.95
CA THR A 255 44.47 27.09 30.70
C THR A 255 44.43 25.95 29.69
N SER A 256 45.54 25.24 29.60
CA SER A 256 45.74 23.99 28.86
C SER A 256 44.73 22.94 29.33
N ILE A 257 43.71 22.71 28.49
CA ILE A 257 42.73 21.65 28.70
C ILE A 257 43.37 20.32 28.29
N THR A 258 43.79 19.53 29.28
CA THR A 258 44.02 18.09 29.15
C THR A 258 42.73 17.46 28.72
N THR A 259 42.64 17.04 27.47
CA THR A 259 41.54 16.18 26.97
C THR A 259 41.45 14.89 27.77
N ARG A 260 40.55 14.84 28.74
CA ARG A 260 40.07 13.56 29.27
C ARG A 260 39.50 12.76 28.13
N HIS A 261 40.20 11.69 27.77
CA HIS A 261 39.65 10.65 26.93
C HIS A 261 38.41 10.05 27.66
N GLY A 262 37.22 10.49 27.31
CA GLY A 262 35.98 9.78 27.62
C GLY A 262 36.06 8.37 26.96
N PRO A 263 35.44 7.34 27.54
CA PRO A 263 35.44 6.02 26.95
C PRO A 263 34.86 6.13 25.53
N LYS A 264 35.64 5.65 24.52
CA LYS A 264 35.18 5.57 23.12
C LYS A 264 33.81 4.90 23.12
N PRO A 265 32.80 5.41 22.40
CA PRO A 265 31.50 4.77 22.30
C PRO A 265 31.71 3.33 21.83
N ARG A 266 31.30 2.36 22.64
CA ARG A 266 31.43 0.95 22.30
C ARG A 266 30.45 0.65 21.16
N VAL A 267 30.98 0.19 20.02
CA VAL A 267 30.17 -0.23 18.88
C VAL A 267 29.24 -1.37 19.32
N PRO A 268 27.91 -1.30 19.01
CA PRO A 268 27.00 -2.42 19.30
C PRO A 268 27.45 -3.71 18.61
N LEU A 269 27.40 -4.82 19.32
CA LEU A 269 27.87 -6.13 18.87
C LEU A 269 26.72 -7.14 18.88
N TYR A 270 26.61 -7.95 17.85
CA TYR A 270 25.74 -9.12 17.83
C TYR A 270 26.40 -10.28 18.57
N GLY A 271 25.62 -10.95 19.44
CA GLY A 271 26.06 -12.10 20.22
C GLY A 271 25.27 -13.38 19.94
N ILE A 272 24.09 -13.27 19.34
CA ILE A 272 23.14 -14.36 19.10
C ILE A 272 22.76 -14.38 17.63
N GLY A 273 22.80 -15.58 17.03
CA GLY A 273 22.18 -15.90 15.76
C GLY A 273 20.83 -16.61 15.95
N TRP A 274 19.90 -16.41 15.03
CA TRP A 274 18.62 -17.13 15.05
C TRP A 274 18.17 -17.50 13.64
N THR A 275 17.40 -18.57 13.57
CA THR A 275 16.68 -19.01 12.38
C THR A 275 15.22 -19.28 12.75
N VAL A 276 14.29 -18.95 11.88
CA VAL A 276 12.85 -19.22 12.09
C VAL A 276 12.25 -19.88 10.87
N LYS A 277 11.32 -20.82 11.10
CA LYS A 277 10.49 -21.47 10.09
C LYS A 277 9.09 -21.68 10.66
N GLY A 278 8.08 -21.64 9.81
CA GLY A 278 6.71 -21.91 10.21
C GLY A 278 5.69 -21.23 9.32
N THR A 279 4.56 -20.88 9.91
CA THR A 279 3.48 -20.19 9.19
C THR A 279 2.97 -19.00 10.00
N TYR A 280 2.55 -17.95 9.30
CA TYR A 280 1.88 -16.78 9.85
C TYR A 280 0.66 -16.43 8.99
N ASN A 281 -0.52 -16.45 9.57
CA ASN A 281 -1.79 -16.21 8.85
C ASN A 281 -1.90 -17.02 7.55
N LYS A 282 -1.53 -18.31 7.61
CA LYS A 282 -1.46 -19.28 6.49
C LYS A 282 -0.38 -18.99 5.43
N MET A 283 0.49 -18.03 5.63
CA MET A 283 1.64 -17.76 4.77
C MET A 283 2.88 -18.43 5.36
N ASP A 284 3.69 -19.06 4.51
CA ASP A 284 4.96 -19.66 4.93
C ASP A 284 5.93 -18.57 5.42
N VAL A 285 6.58 -18.84 6.53
CA VAL A 285 7.61 -17.98 7.13
C VAL A 285 8.93 -18.72 7.17
N ALA A 286 9.96 -18.08 6.67
CA ALA A 286 11.34 -18.54 6.81
C ALA A 286 12.27 -17.34 6.95
N GLY A 287 13.18 -17.40 7.93
CA GLY A 287 14.07 -16.27 8.15
C GLY A 287 15.27 -16.60 9.02
N THR A 288 16.21 -15.67 9.01
CA THR A 288 17.42 -15.70 9.82
C THR A 288 17.69 -14.32 10.37
N GLY A 289 18.49 -14.26 11.44
CA GLY A 289 18.87 -12.97 11.96
C GLY A 289 19.93 -13.04 13.04
N LYS A 290 20.26 -11.85 13.56
CA LYS A 290 21.21 -11.68 14.65
C LYS A 290 20.67 -10.70 15.67
N LEU A 291 20.99 -10.91 16.92
CA LEU A 291 20.61 -10.09 18.06
C LEU A 291 21.83 -9.77 18.93
N GLY A 292 21.76 -8.74 19.73
CA GLY A 292 22.72 -8.46 20.77
C GLY A 292 22.80 -9.60 21.80
N GLY A 293 23.80 -9.58 22.68
CA GLY A 293 23.92 -10.55 23.75
C GLY A 293 22.76 -10.46 24.76
N VAL A 294 22.43 -11.59 25.42
CA VAL A 294 21.26 -11.68 26.34
C VAL A 294 21.29 -10.61 27.43
N LEU A 295 22.43 -10.30 27.99
CA LEU A 295 22.54 -9.31 29.06
C LEU A 295 22.35 -7.87 28.57
N ALA A 296 22.62 -7.60 27.30
CA ALA A 296 22.34 -6.30 26.71
C ALA A 296 20.82 -5.99 26.65
N LEU A 297 19.95 -7.00 26.73
CA LEU A 297 18.50 -6.82 26.84
C LEU A 297 18.06 -6.09 28.11
N GLN A 298 18.84 -6.17 29.19
CA GLN A 298 18.52 -5.54 30.48
C GLN A 298 19.07 -4.13 30.64
N ASP A 299 19.92 -3.69 29.70
CA ASP A 299 20.55 -2.36 29.75
C ASP A 299 19.72 -1.36 28.92
N ALA A 300 18.80 -0.67 29.57
CA ALA A 300 17.95 0.35 28.97
C ALA A 300 18.73 1.54 28.37
N THR A 301 20.02 1.71 28.76
CA THR A 301 20.83 2.86 28.30
C THR A 301 21.62 2.58 27.03
N ARG A 302 21.76 1.31 26.64
CA ARG A 302 22.56 0.92 25.47
C ARG A 302 21.69 0.52 24.29
N PRO A 303 22.05 0.97 23.08
CA PRO A 303 21.38 0.50 21.87
C PRO A 303 21.57 -1.01 21.70
N PHE A 304 20.48 -1.78 21.66
CA PHE A 304 20.49 -3.22 21.42
C PHE A 304 20.43 -3.50 19.91
N PRO A 305 21.44 -4.12 19.30
CA PRO A 305 21.48 -4.37 17.87
C PRO A 305 20.53 -5.50 17.49
N VAL A 306 19.76 -5.28 16.43
CA VAL A 306 18.84 -6.26 15.84
C VAL A 306 19.07 -6.35 14.34
N GLN A 307 19.00 -7.56 13.80
CA GLN A 307 18.99 -7.83 12.36
C GLN A 307 18.03 -8.96 12.08
N ALA A 308 17.25 -8.83 11.03
CA ALA A 308 16.37 -9.86 10.51
C ALA A 308 16.37 -9.85 8.98
N ASP A 309 16.27 -11.04 8.41
CA ASP A 309 16.04 -11.28 6.99
C ASP A 309 15.00 -12.39 6.88
N VAL A 310 13.75 -12.01 6.59
CA VAL A 310 12.59 -12.89 6.71
C VAL A 310 11.75 -12.84 5.44
N LYS A 311 11.38 -14.00 4.96
CA LYS A 311 10.37 -14.18 3.90
C LYS A 311 9.06 -14.62 4.54
N ILE A 312 7.97 -13.95 4.16
CA ILE A 312 6.61 -14.23 4.62
C ILE A 312 5.72 -14.29 3.37
N GLY A 313 5.37 -15.51 2.94
CA GLY A 313 4.73 -15.73 1.66
C GLY A 313 5.58 -15.19 0.50
N ASP A 314 5.05 -14.23 -0.23
CA ASP A 314 5.72 -13.55 -1.36
C ASP A 314 6.43 -12.24 -0.98
N MET A 315 6.40 -11.89 0.29
CA MET A 315 7.08 -10.70 0.83
C MET A 315 8.46 -11.06 1.38
N HIS A 316 9.41 -10.16 1.22
CA HIS A 316 10.73 -10.24 1.81
C HIS A 316 11.00 -8.97 2.61
N ILE A 317 11.28 -9.13 3.89
CA ILE A 317 11.50 -8.06 4.86
C ILE A 317 12.88 -8.24 5.45
N ALA A 318 13.76 -7.28 5.25
CA ALA A 318 15.06 -7.27 5.87
C ALA A 318 15.25 -5.97 6.67
N LEU A 319 15.88 -6.08 7.83
CA LEU A 319 16.13 -4.94 8.69
C LEU A 319 17.45 -5.08 9.45
N VAL A 320 18.10 -3.95 9.72
CA VAL A 320 19.30 -3.86 10.53
C VAL A 320 19.28 -2.54 11.30
N GLY A 321 19.58 -2.57 12.57
CA GLY A 321 19.65 -1.36 13.38
C GLY A 321 19.65 -1.62 14.86
N THR A 322 19.04 -0.75 15.64
CA THR A 322 19.04 -0.82 17.10
C THR A 322 17.67 -0.60 17.70
N VAL A 323 17.45 -1.21 18.87
CA VAL A 323 16.30 -0.99 19.74
C VAL A 323 16.80 -0.39 21.04
N THR A 324 16.15 0.67 21.51
CA THR A 324 16.44 1.29 22.81
C THR A 324 15.50 0.70 23.84
N ASP A 325 16.03 0.35 25.02
CA ASP A 325 15.31 -0.31 26.08
C ASP A 325 14.47 -1.50 25.57
N PRO A 326 15.14 -2.56 25.12
CA PRO A 326 14.46 -3.68 24.45
C PRO A 326 13.48 -4.42 25.37
N ALA A 327 13.68 -4.36 26.71
CA ALA A 327 12.79 -4.97 27.68
C ALA A 327 11.40 -4.27 27.71
N HIS A 328 11.36 -2.97 27.48
CA HIS A 328 10.13 -2.16 27.44
C HIS A 328 9.78 -1.69 26.03
N LEU A 329 10.57 -2.05 25.02
CA LEU A 329 10.39 -1.66 23.61
C LEU A 329 10.19 -0.14 23.46
N ALA A 330 11.08 0.68 24.06
CA ALA A 330 10.86 2.13 24.10
C ALA A 330 10.95 2.80 22.72
N ALA A 331 11.97 2.46 21.94
CA ALA A 331 12.16 2.99 20.59
C ALA A 331 12.94 2.03 19.68
N LEU A 332 12.79 2.19 18.39
CA LEU A 332 13.62 1.50 17.37
C LEU A 332 14.12 2.49 16.30
N ASP A 333 15.30 2.16 15.75
CA ASP A 333 15.92 2.88 14.62
C ASP A 333 16.59 1.85 13.71
N LEU A 334 15.95 1.58 12.60
CA LEU A 334 16.30 0.47 11.71
C LEU A 334 16.43 0.95 10.27
N ARG A 335 17.39 0.43 9.54
CA ARG A 335 17.35 0.41 8.08
C ARG A 335 16.47 -0.74 7.64
N LEU A 336 15.50 -0.47 6.78
CA LEU A 336 14.46 -1.40 6.38
C LEU A 336 14.42 -1.56 4.87
N TRP A 337 14.42 -2.80 4.39
CA TRP A 337 14.16 -3.20 3.00
C TRP A 337 12.87 -3.99 2.94
N LEU A 338 11.93 -3.53 2.12
CA LEU A 338 10.65 -4.20 1.88
C LEU A 338 10.52 -4.54 0.41
N GLN A 339 10.17 -5.77 0.11
CA GLN A 339 10.02 -6.27 -1.26
C GLN A 339 8.82 -7.23 -1.33
N GLY A 340 8.13 -7.23 -2.46
CA GLY A 340 7.00 -8.13 -2.66
C GLY A 340 6.33 -7.94 -4.01
N VAL A 341 5.35 -8.79 -4.32
CA VAL A 341 4.63 -8.78 -5.60
C VAL A 341 3.54 -7.71 -5.63
N SER A 342 3.00 -7.29 -4.48
CA SER A 342 2.07 -6.16 -4.34
C SER A 342 2.17 -5.56 -2.94
N MET A 343 2.06 -4.22 -2.82
CA MET A 343 2.03 -3.55 -1.51
C MET A 343 0.80 -3.92 -0.69
N ALA A 344 -0.31 -4.30 -1.34
CA ALA A 344 -1.53 -4.75 -0.65
C ALA A 344 -1.30 -6.01 0.20
N HIS A 345 -0.28 -6.82 -0.10
CA HIS A 345 0.09 -8.02 0.67
C HIS A 345 0.71 -7.69 2.04
N LEU A 346 1.10 -6.45 2.28
CA LEU A 346 1.54 -6.01 3.61
C LEU A 346 0.40 -5.90 4.63
N TYR A 347 -0.87 -5.87 4.18
CA TYR A 347 -2.02 -5.72 5.07
C TYR A 347 -2.07 -6.73 6.23
N PRO A 348 -1.84 -8.04 6.05
CA PRO A 348 -1.86 -9.01 7.16
C PRO A 348 -0.81 -8.76 8.23
N LEU A 349 0.27 -8.05 7.90
CA LEU A 349 1.36 -7.71 8.82
C LEU A 349 1.16 -6.36 9.50
N THR A 350 0.69 -5.37 8.74
CA THR A 350 0.67 -3.97 9.18
C THR A 350 -0.71 -3.50 9.61
N GLY A 351 -1.79 -4.17 9.15
CA GLY A 351 -3.17 -3.69 9.29
C GLY A 351 -3.48 -2.46 8.43
N VAL A 352 -2.54 -2.00 7.58
CA VAL A 352 -2.72 -0.82 6.72
C VAL A 352 -3.17 -1.26 5.33
N PRO A 353 -4.34 -0.83 4.85
CA PRO A 353 -4.83 -1.14 3.50
C PRO A 353 -4.07 -0.32 2.46
N LEU A 354 -2.99 -0.88 1.94
CA LEU A 354 -2.25 -0.33 0.82
C LEU A 354 -2.87 -0.77 -0.52
N PRO A 355 -2.71 0.02 -1.59
CA PRO A 355 -3.26 -0.33 -2.91
C PRO A 355 -2.56 -1.55 -3.52
N GLU A 356 -3.26 -2.22 -4.44
CA GLU A 356 -2.63 -3.20 -5.32
C GLU A 356 -1.62 -2.51 -6.23
N THR A 357 -0.42 -3.10 -6.34
CA THR A 357 0.68 -2.54 -7.14
C THR A 357 1.36 -3.62 -7.97
N PRO A 358 2.16 -3.26 -8.97
CA PRO A 358 3.18 -4.16 -9.52
C PRO A 358 4.21 -4.57 -8.44
N PRO A 359 5.08 -5.55 -8.74
CA PRO A 359 6.18 -5.90 -7.86
C PRO A 359 7.00 -4.69 -7.43
N TYR A 360 7.34 -4.65 -6.14
CA TYR A 360 8.00 -3.50 -5.54
C TYR A 360 9.25 -3.89 -4.74
N ALA A 361 10.15 -2.93 -4.61
CA ALA A 361 11.29 -2.97 -3.69
C ALA A 361 11.55 -1.57 -3.15
N THR A 362 11.65 -1.42 -1.84
CA THR A 362 11.92 -0.14 -1.16
C THR A 362 13.03 -0.29 -0.14
N GLU A 363 13.74 0.80 0.11
CA GLU A 363 14.81 0.91 1.09
C GLU A 363 14.69 2.26 1.80
N GLY A 364 14.73 2.28 3.14
CA GLY A 364 14.61 3.49 3.94
C GLY A 364 14.91 3.28 5.42
N ARG A 365 14.77 4.33 6.22
CA ARG A 365 14.94 4.29 7.66
C ARG A 365 13.58 4.15 8.34
N LEU A 366 13.43 3.16 9.20
CA LEU A 366 12.26 2.97 10.04
C LEU A 366 12.59 3.40 11.47
N VAL A 367 11.92 4.44 11.94
CA VAL A 367 11.99 4.91 13.32
C VAL A 367 10.68 4.58 14.02
N GLY A 368 10.75 4.00 15.20
CA GLY A 368 9.57 3.64 15.98
C GLY A 368 9.65 4.14 17.40
N GLN A 369 8.51 4.56 17.94
CA GLN A 369 8.33 4.93 19.33
C GLN A 369 7.11 4.21 19.87
N PHE A 370 7.30 3.47 20.94
CA PHE A 370 6.24 2.74 21.63
C PHE A 370 5.71 3.59 22.80
N ARG A 371 4.45 4.01 22.71
CA ARG A 371 3.80 4.89 23.67
C ARG A 371 2.51 4.28 24.20
N LYS A 372 2.11 4.64 25.41
CA LYS A 372 0.85 4.18 26.01
C LYS A 372 -0.38 4.62 25.22
N GLU A 373 -0.34 5.79 24.62
CA GLU A 373 -1.42 6.38 23.82
C GLU A 373 -1.51 5.78 22.42
N GLY A 374 -0.48 5.08 21.96
CA GLY A 374 -0.36 4.45 20.66
C GLY A 374 1.04 4.56 20.09
N ASN A 375 1.45 3.54 19.36
CA ASN A 375 2.78 3.47 18.76
C ASN A 375 2.88 4.39 17.56
N ILE A 376 4.05 5.00 17.35
CA ILE A 376 4.35 5.82 16.17
C ILE A 376 5.47 5.14 15.40
N PHE A 377 5.26 4.92 14.11
CA PHE A 377 6.27 4.39 13.19
C PHE A 377 6.43 5.36 12.02
N SER A 378 7.65 5.79 11.77
CA SER A 378 8.02 6.66 10.64
C SER A 378 8.94 5.90 9.71
N TYR A 379 8.51 5.70 8.46
CA TYR A 379 9.38 5.19 7.39
C TYR A 379 9.89 6.39 6.61
N GLU A 380 11.11 6.81 6.91
CA GLU A 380 11.67 8.10 6.54
C GLU A 380 12.58 7.99 5.31
N ASN A 381 12.46 8.99 4.42
CA ASN A 381 13.35 9.19 3.28
C ASN A 381 13.59 7.90 2.49
N PHE A 382 12.53 7.09 2.37
CA PHE A 382 12.65 5.86 1.62
C PHE A 382 12.72 6.15 0.12
N THR A 383 13.45 5.29 -0.56
CA THR A 383 13.48 5.20 -2.01
C THR A 383 12.99 3.83 -2.44
N GLY A 384 12.32 3.74 -3.58
CA GLY A 384 11.76 2.49 -4.04
C GLY A 384 11.48 2.45 -5.54
N ARG A 385 11.16 1.24 -5.97
CA ARG A 385 10.65 0.91 -7.30
C ARG A 385 9.32 0.19 -7.15
N VAL A 386 8.35 0.57 -7.97
CA VAL A 386 7.05 -0.10 -8.08
C VAL A 386 6.83 -0.32 -9.58
N GLY A 387 7.00 -1.58 -10.03
CA GLY A 387 7.14 -1.86 -11.45
C GLY A 387 8.31 -1.09 -12.05
N ASP A 388 8.04 -0.34 -13.12
CA ASP A 388 9.02 0.52 -13.80
C ASP A 388 9.05 1.96 -13.27
N SER A 389 8.16 2.31 -12.33
CA SER A 389 8.08 3.61 -11.67
C SER A 389 9.05 3.70 -10.50
N ASP A 390 9.56 4.90 -10.21
CA ASP A 390 10.24 5.20 -8.96
C ASP A 390 9.26 5.78 -7.95
N VAL A 391 9.56 5.60 -6.68
CA VAL A 391 8.84 6.23 -5.57
C VAL A 391 9.82 6.59 -4.47
N ARG A 392 9.65 7.76 -3.89
CA ARG A 392 10.41 8.22 -2.72
C ARG A 392 9.51 9.05 -1.81
N GLY A 393 9.87 9.14 -0.55
CA GLY A 393 9.10 9.95 0.39
C GLY A 393 9.26 9.52 1.83
N SER A 394 8.31 9.94 2.64
CA SER A 394 8.20 9.53 4.04
C SER A 394 6.75 9.26 4.38
N VAL A 395 6.50 8.24 5.20
CA VAL A 395 5.18 7.93 5.73
C VAL A 395 5.26 7.74 7.24
N VAL A 396 4.25 8.21 7.95
CA VAL A 396 4.14 8.10 9.40
C VAL A 396 2.83 7.39 9.75
N TYR A 397 2.93 6.31 10.49
CA TYR A 397 1.81 5.62 11.10
C TYR A 397 1.73 6.01 12.56
N ALA A 398 0.61 6.58 12.98
CA ALA A 398 0.31 6.94 14.36
C ALA A 398 -0.84 6.08 14.89
N GLY A 399 -0.57 5.21 15.85
CA GLY A 399 -1.54 4.35 16.51
C GLY A 399 -2.41 5.11 17.47
N ARG A 400 -3.35 5.90 16.99
CA ARG A 400 -4.33 6.66 17.78
C ARG A 400 -5.68 5.94 17.89
N ARG A 401 -6.56 6.40 18.80
CA ARG A 401 -7.96 5.96 18.91
C ARG A 401 -8.90 6.99 18.29
N PRO A 402 -10.06 6.64 17.68
CA PRO A 402 -10.58 5.28 17.53
C PRO A 402 -9.85 4.46 16.48
N ARG A 403 -9.14 5.10 15.51
CA ARG A 403 -8.40 4.44 14.44
C ARG A 403 -7.01 5.04 14.31
N PRO A 404 -6.01 4.23 13.92
CA PRO A 404 -4.70 4.74 13.58
C PRO A 404 -4.77 5.70 12.38
N LEU A 405 -3.75 6.55 12.24
CA LEU A 405 -3.61 7.50 11.14
C LEU A 405 -2.33 7.22 10.38
N LEU A 406 -2.44 7.11 9.06
CA LEU A 406 -1.32 7.09 8.12
C LEU A 406 -1.20 8.46 7.44
N THR A 407 -0.07 9.14 7.61
CA THR A 407 0.21 10.39 6.88
C THR A 407 1.47 10.21 6.03
N GLY A 408 1.57 10.96 4.92
CA GLY A 408 2.77 10.85 4.11
C GLY A 408 2.80 11.78 2.91
N GLU A 409 4.04 12.00 2.43
CA GLU A 409 4.31 12.68 1.18
C GLU A 409 5.18 11.79 0.30
N LEU A 410 4.66 11.48 -0.88
CA LEU A 410 5.28 10.58 -1.84
C LEU A 410 5.53 11.30 -3.15
N VAL A 411 6.68 11.05 -3.74
CA VAL A 411 7.08 11.64 -5.01
C VAL A 411 7.60 10.55 -5.95
N SER A 412 7.16 10.61 -7.20
CA SER A 412 7.72 9.83 -8.31
C SER A 412 8.29 10.80 -9.35
N ASN A 413 9.57 10.67 -9.67
CA ASN A 413 10.20 11.46 -10.73
C ASN A 413 9.91 10.86 -12.11
N LEU A 414 9.70 9.55 -12.16
CA LEU A 414 9.44 8.77 -13.37
C LEU A 414 8.30 7.78 -13.11
N LEU A 415 7.08 8.16 -13.47
CA LEU A 415 5.89 7.36 -13.31
C LEU A 415 5.51 6.69 -14.64
N GLN A 416 5.46 5.37 -14.65
CA GLN A 416 4.86 4.61 -15.76
C GLN A 416 3.35 4.52 -15.53
N PHE A 417 2.56 4.99 -16.48
CA PHE A 417 1.10 4.97 -16.34
C PHE A 417 0.54 3.54 -16.19
N SER A 418 1.18 2.55 -16.81
CA SER A 418 0.83 1.14 -16.67
C SER A 418 0.92 0.62 -15.25
N ASP A 419 1.81 1.19 -14.42
CA ASP A 419 2.00 0.75 -13.05
C ASP A 419 0.87 1.21 -12.10
N LEU A 420 0.05 2.15 -12.55
CA LEU A 420 -1.17 2.55 -11.86
C LEU A 420 -2.36 1.63 -12.16
N ALA A 421 -2.27 0.79 -13.18
CA ALA A 421 -3.38 -0.07 -13.60
C ALA A 421 -3.88 -1.03 -12.50
N PRO A 422 -3.02 -1.68 -11.68
CA PRO A 422 -3.48 -2.53 -10.59
C PRO A 422 -4.30 -1.79 -9.52
N VAL A 423 -4.04 -0.49 -9.30
CA VAL A 423 -4.76 0.32 -8.29
C VAL A 423 -6.27 0.34 -8.53
N ILE A 424 -6.67 0.29 -9.80
CA ILE A 424 -8.09 0.28 -10.22
C ILE A 424 -8.52 -1.05 -10.86
N GLY A 425 -7.69 -2.09 -10.77
CA GLY A 425 -7.97 -3.40 -11.36
C GLY A 425 -7.95 -3.42 -12.89
N ALA A 426 -7.26 -2.46 -13.54
CA ALA A 426 -7.17 -2.34 -15.01
C ALA A 426 -5.97 -3.10 -15.62
N ASP A 427 -5.19 -3.80 -14.81
CA ASP A 427 -4.05 -4.58 -15.26
C ASP A 427 -4.49 -5.91 -15.94
N SER A 428 -3.54 -6.53 -16.63
CA SER A 428 -3.80 -7.75 -17.39
C SER A 428 -4.14 -8.95 -16.48
N ASN A 429 -4.89 -9.92 -17.01
CA ASN A 429 -5.19 -11.16 -16.29
C ASN A 429 -3.94 -11.94 -15.87
N VAL A 430 -2.83 -11.80 -16.60
CA VAL A 430 -1.54 -12.40 -16.23
C VAL A 430 -0.96 -11.69 -15.01
N SER A 431 -1.05 -10.37 -14.95
CA SER A 431 -0.61 -9.57 -13.80
C SER A 431 -1.45 -9.88 -12.56
N LYS A 432 -2.78 -9.93 -12.71
CA LYS A 432 -3.72 -10.32 -11.64
C LYS A 432 -3.39 -11.68 -11.04
N ALA A 433 -3.17 -12.68 -11.89
CA ALA A 433 -2.80 -14.03 -11.46
C ALA A 433 -1.46 -14.06 -10.69
N LYS A 434 -0.46 -13.27 -11.11
CA LYS A 434 0.83 -13.14 -10.40
C LYS A 434 0.68 -12.52 -9.01
N ARG A 435 -0.30 -11.62 -8.82
CA ARG A 435 -0.66 -11.05 -7.51
C ARG A 435 -1.56 -11.97 -6.67
N GLY A 436 -1.91 -13.18 -7.19
CA GLY A 436 -2.84 -14.09 -6.52
C GLY A 436 -4.31 -13.66 -6.60
N GLU A 437 -4.66 -12.68 -7.45
CA GLU A 437 -6.04 -12.22 -7.65
C GLU A 437 -6.80 -13.22 -8.52
N GLN A 438 -8.01 -13.59 -8.10
CA GLN A 438 -8.85 -14.57 -8.82
C GLN A 438 -9.76 -13.91 -9.84
N THR A 439 -10.07 -12.63 -9.67
CA THR A 439 -10.95 -11.88 -10.58
C THR A 439 -10.29 -11.70 -11.95
N ARG A 440 -10.97 -12.14 -13.00
CA ARG A 440 -10.51 -12.01 -14.37
C ARG A 440 -11.29 -10.93 -15.10
N GLN A 441 -10.57 -10.05 -15.80
CA GLN A 441 -11.16 -9.07 -16.70
C GLN A 441 -11.72 -9.78 -17.94
N PRO A 442 -13.04 -9.66 -18.23
CA PRO A 442 -13.62 -10.23 -19.46
C PRO A 442 -13.00 -9.61 -20.71
N SER A 443 -12.74 -10.43 -21.74
CA SER A 443 -12.06 -9.98 -22.97
C SER A 443 -12.82 -8.90 -23.75
N GLY A 444 -14.15 -8.91 -23.66
CA GLY A 444 -15.03 -7.92 -24.34
C GLY A 444 -15.22 -6.61 -23.58
N LYS A 445 -14.81 -6.53 -22.30
CA LYS A 445 -15.01 -5.36 -21.44
C LYS A 445 -13.76 -4.48 -21.37
N ALA A 446 -13.95 -3.16 -21.49
CA ALA A 446 -12.88 -2.17 -21.35
C ALA A 446 -12.76 -1.68 -19.89
N LEU A 447 -13.91 -1.53 -19.20
CA LEU A 447 -13.94 -1.03 -17.82
C LEU A 447 -13.53 -2.12 -16.82
N PRO A 448 -12.69 -1.80 -15.82
CA PRO A 448 -12.24 -2.76 -14.81
C PRO A 448 -13.39 -3.33 -13.98
N THR A 449 -13.43 -4.67 -13.84
CA THR A 449 -14.47 -5.39 -13.09
C THR A 449 -14.01 -5.88 -11.71
N GLU A 450 -12.75 -5.67 -11.34
CA GLU A 450 -12.20 -6.02 -10.05
C GLU A 450 -12.84 -5.19 -8.94
N GLU A 451 -13.24 -5.86 -7.85
CA GLU A 451 -13.93 -5.21 -6.74
C GLU A 451 -12.98 -4.53 -5.77
N PHE A 452 -13.38 -3.40 -5.23
CA PHE A 452 -12.67 -2.72 -4.15
C PHE A 452 -12.78 -3.51 -2.84
N LYS A 453 -11.68 -3.67 -2.13
CA LYS A 453 -11.62 -4.34 -0.81
C LYS A 453 -12.03 -3.38 0.31
N THR A 454 -13.29 -2.91 0.27
CA THR A 454 -13.82 -1.86 1.17
C THR A 454 -13.92 -2.29 2.63
N ASP A 455 -13.95 -3.59 2.92
CA ASP A 455 -13.91 -4.18 4.25
C ASP A 455 -12.70 -3.71 5.08
N ARG A 456 -11.60 -3.36 4.40
CA ARG A 456 -10.34 -2.92 5.03
C ARG A 456 -10.24 -1.41 5.22
N TRP A 457 -11.10 -0.61 4.58
CA TRP A 457 -11.00 0.85 4.58
C TRP A 457 -11.25 1.48 5.96
N LYS A 458 -11.96 0.76 6.85
CA LYS A 458 -12.18 1.18 8.25
C LYS A 458 -11.01 0.87 9.18
N ALA A 459 -9.98 0.18 8.70
CA ALA A 459 -8.87 -0.24 9.54
C ALA A 459 -7.94 0.93 9.92
N VAL A 460 -7.81 1.94 9.04
CA VAL A 460 -6.91 3.08 9.22
C VAL A 460 -7.48 4.32 8.55
N ASP A 461 -7.30 5.48 9.17
CA ASP A 461 -7.48 6.78 8.51
C ASP A 461 -6.20 7.13 7.76
N ALA A 462 -6.28 7.88 6.65
CA ALA A 462 -5.11 8.27 5.87
C ALA A 462 -5.20 9.72 5.37
N ASP A 463 -4.04 10.38 5.27
CA ASP A 463 -3.83 11.67 4.63
C ASP A 463 -2.48 11.61 3.91
N VAL A 464 -2.50 11.28 2.62
CA VAL A 464 -1.30 11.02 1.83
C VAL A 464 -1.32 11.85 0.55
N LYS A 465 -0.23 12.59 0.32
CA LYS A 465 -0.02 13.35 -0.91
C LYS A 465 0.94 12.60 -1.82
N PHE A 466 0.58 12.47 -3.07
CA PHE A 466 1.41 11.87 -4.10
C PHE A 466 1.63 12.83 -5.26
N THR A 467 2.89 13.01 -5.69
CA THR A 467 3.27 13.83 -6.84
C THR A 467 4.07 13.01 -7.84
N GLY A 468 3.60 12.94 -9.08
CA GLY A 468 4.31 12.32 -10.21
C GLY A 468 4.76 13.38 -11.21
N TRP A 469 6.06 13.67 -11.28
CA TRP A 469 6.59 14.76 -12.11
C TRP A 469 6.65 14.44 -13.60
N ARG A 470 7.12 13.26 -13.95
CA ARG A 470 7.26 12.83 -15.33
C ARG A 470 6.54 11.52 -15.55
N ILE A 471 5.45 11.58 -16.30
CA ILE A 471 4.71 10.38 -16.69
C ILE A 471 5.23 9.88 -18.01
N ILE A 472 5.70 8.62 -18.06
CA ILE A 472 6.05 7.96 -19.31
C ILE A 472 4.75 7.52 -19.96
N LYS A 473 4.54 8.07 -21.15
CA LYS A 473 3.30 8.02 -21.92
C LYS A 473 3.01 6.62 -22.48
N ASN A 474 1.76 6.24 -22.38
CA ASN A 474 1.17 5.47 -23.49
C ASN A 474 1.04 6.43 -24.70
N PRO A 475 1.51 6.08 -25.90
CA PRO A 475 1.40 6.96 -27.09
C PRO A 475 -0.02 7.44 -27.35
N ASN A 476 -1.02 6.75 -26.85
CA ASN A 476 -2.44 7.04 -27.06
C ASN A 476 -3.07 7.92 -25.97
N LEU A 477 -2.35 8.23 -24.88
CA LEU A 477 -2.88 9.02 -23.77
C LEU A 477 -1.89 10.12 -23.38
N PRO A 478 -2.16 11.39 -23.76
CA PRO A 478 -1.26 12.52 -23.53
C PRO A 478 -1.35 13.04 -22.07
N VAL A 479 -1.02 12.20 -21.10
CA VAL A 479 -1.04 12.55 -19.66
C VAL A 479 0.34 13.04 -19.23
N THR A 480 0.38 14.11 -18.42
CA THR A 480 1.57 14.68 -17.79
C THR A 480 1.25 14.99 -16.34
N ASP A 481 2.25 15.21 -15.51
CA ASP A 481 2.14 15.65 -14.11
C ASP A 481 0.91 15.10 -13.36
N LEU A 482 1.15 14.35 -12.33
CA LEU A 482 0.09 13.81 -11.48
C LEU A 482 0.24 14.37 -10.08
N TYR A 483 -0.84 14.88 -9.53
CA TYR A 483 -0.95 15.18 -8.11
C TYR A 483 -2.22 14.54 -7.56
N ALA A 484 -2.08 13.76 -6.50
CA ALA A 484 -3.20 13.16 -5.79
C ALA A 484 -3.08 13.41 -4.29
N HIS A 485 -4.08 14.06 -3.70
CA HIS A 485 -4.24 14.12 -2.26
C HIS A 485 -5.29 13.08 -1.85
N VAL A 486 -4.84 12.03 -1.21
CA VAL A 486 -5.64 10.87 -0.81
C VAL A 486 -5.99 11.01 0.66
N ILE A 487 -7.28 11.09 0.95
CA ILE A 487 -7.82 11.18 2.31
C ILE A 487 -8.71 9.96 2.52
N MET A 488 -8.51 9.26 3.63
CA MET A 488 -9.39 8.18 4.05
C MET A 488 -9.83 8.41 5.49
N THR A 489 -11.13 8.48 5.71
CA THR A 489 -11.70 8.71 7.04
C THR A 489 -12.93 7.84 7.20
N ASP A 490 -12.93 6.96 8.21
CA ASP A 490 -14.06 6.09 8.56
C ASP A 490 -14.62 5.26 7.41
N GLY A 491 -13.73 4.75 6.54
CA GLY A 491 -14.13 3.94 5.39
C GLY A 491 -14.60 4.75 4.18
N VAL A 492 -14.46 6.08 4.21
CA VAL A 492 -14.66 6.96 3.06
C VAL A 492 -13.32 7.34 2.48
N LEU A 493 -13.07 6.95 1.23
CA LEU A 493 -11.88 7.30 0.47
C LEU A 493 -12.19 8.53 -0.40
N ALA A 494 -11.40 9.58 -0.26
CA ALA A 494 -11.51 10.79 -1.06
C ALA A 494 -10.18 11.09 -1.79
N PHE A 495 -10.28 11.64 -2.99
CA PHE A 495 -9.20 12.30 -3.70
C PHE A 495 -9.56 13.78 -3.82
N GLU A 496 -8.87 14.64 -3.07
CA GLU A 496 -9.17 16.08 -2.96
C GLU A 496 -7.91 16.95 -3.05
N PRO A 497 -7.46 17.29 -4.24
CA PRO A 497 -7.89 16.87 -5.56
C PRO A 497 -7.03 15.74 -6.16
N LEU A 498 -7.54 15.09 -7.21
CA LEU A 498 -6.77 14.35 -8.20
C LEU A 498 -6.56 15.26 -9.41
N LYS A 499 -5.32 15.67 -9.69
CA LYS A 499 -4.98 16.57 -10.81
C LYS A 499 -3.95 15.92 -11.71
N PHE A 500 -4.09 16.11 -13.00
CA PHE A 500 -3.06 15.74 -13.98
C PHE A 500 -3.15 16.62 -15.22
N GLY A 501 -2.01 16.77 -15.90
CA GLY A 501 -1.96 17.40 -17.20
C GLY A 501 -2.50 16.46 -18.26
N VAL A 502 -3.36 16.93 -19.15
CA VAL A 502 -3.90 16.18 -20.29
C VAL A 502 -3.91 17.07 -21.51
N ALA A 503 -3.39 16.57 -22.62
CA ALA A 503 -3.44 17.25 -23.90
C ALA A 503 -2.99 18.72 -23.85
N GLY A 504 -2.01 19.05 -23.01
CA GLY A 504 -1.48 20.40 -22.85
C GLY A 504 -2.35 21.34 -22.01
N GLY A 505 -3.44 20.84 -21.45
CA GLY A 505 -4.29 21.50 -20.45
C GLY A 505 -4.27 20.74 -19.11
N THR A 506 -5.29 20.96 -18.29
CA THR A 506 -5.39 20.36 -16.95
C THR A 506 -6.74 19.67 -16.75
N LEU A 507 -6.71 18.57 -16.00
CA LEU A 507 -7.90 17.90 -15.49
C LEU A 507 -7.79 17.82 -13.97
N ALA A 508 -8.78 18.30 -13.27
CA ALA A 508 -8.88 18.26 -11.81
C ALA A 508 -10.20 17.59 -11.41
N SER A 509 -10.11 16.60 -10.54
CA SER A 509 -11.26 15.83 -10.07
C SER A 509 -11.27 15.76 -8.55
N ASN A 510 -12.45 15.92 -7.94
CA ASN A 510 -12.70 15.52 -6.57
C ASN A 510 -13.56 14.26 -6.61
N ILE A 511 -13.05 13.19 -5.98
CA ILE A 511 -13.67 11.87 -6.00
C ILE A 511 -13.92 11.44 -4.57
N HIS A 512 -15.15 11.05 -4.25
CA HIS A 512 -15.52 10.51 -2.95
C HIS A 512 -16.11 9.11 -3.14
N LEU A 513 -15.55 8.14 -2.44
CA LEU A 513 -15.98 6.74 -2.45
C LEU A 513 -16.33 6.32 -1.01
N ASP A 514 -17.59 6.27 -0.67
CA ASP A 514 -18.08 5.84 0.64
C ASP A 514 -18.25 4.32 0.66
N GLY A 515 -17.25 3.64 1.22
CA GLY A 515 -17.21 2.19 1.45
C GLY A 515 -17.67 1.80 2.86
N SER A 516 -18.27 2.70 3.63
CA SER A 516 -18.75 2.44 4.99
C SER A 516 -19.96 1.48 5.02
N GLY A 517 -20.68 1.36 3.90
CA GLY A 517 -21.81 0.45 3.67
C GLY A 517 -21.72 -0.23 2.31
N ALA A 518 -22.58 -1.23 2.08
CA ALA A 518 -22.74 -1.91 0.80
C ALA A 518 -24.09 -1.56 0.16
N PRO A 519 -24.13 -1.28 -1.17
CA PRO A 519 -23.00 -1.10 -2.08
C PRO A 519 -22.23 0.22 -1.81
N LEU A 520 -20.97 0.27 -2.24
CA LEU A 520 -20.16 1.50 -2.21
C LEU A 520 -20.86 2.61 -2.99
N LYS A 521 -20.84 3.84 -2.44
CA LYS A 521 -21.42 5.04 -3.05
C LYS A 521 -20.30 5.93 -3.55
N GLY A 522 -20.34 6.28 -4.83
CA GLY A 522 -19.37 7.15 -5.48
C GLY A 522 -19.96 8.52 -5.83
N ARG A 523 -19.14 9.56 -5.71
CA ARG A 523 -19.41 10.91 -6.25
C ARG A 523 -18.14 11.44 -6.87
N VAL A 524 -18.27 12.00 -8.06
CA VAL A 524 -17.16 12.56 -8.83
C VAL A 524 -17.57 13.95 -9.33
N SER A 525 -16.69 14.92 -9.15
CA SER A 525 -16.76 16.25 -9.75
C SER A 525 -15.46 16.51 -10.48
N THR A 526 -15.51 16.78 -11.78
CA THR A 526 -14.34 16.92 -12.64
C THR A 526 -14.38 18.24 -13.38
N GLN A 527 -13.24 18.90 -13.51
CA GLN A 527 -13.03 20.10 -14.29
C GLN A 527 -11.89 19.88 -15.28
N ALA A 528 -12.16 20.08 -16.55
CA ALA A 528 -11.18 20.05 -17.63
C ALA A 528 -10.98 21.48 -18.19
N ARG A 529 -9.73 21.91 -18.30
CA ARG A 529 -9.39 23.27 -18.75
C ARG A 529 -8.27 23.24 -19.79
N HIS A 530 -8.47 24.02 -20.86
CA HIS A 530 -7.45 24.28 -21.89
C HIS A 530 -6.91 23.02 -22.59
N LEU A 531 -7.75 21.97 -22.76
CA LEU A 531 -7.34 20.75 -23.44
C LEU A 531 -7.20 21.03 -24.94
N LYS A 532 -6.00 20.96 -25.50
CA LYS A 532 -5.72 21.26 -26.90
C LYS A 532 -6.25 20.16 -27.81
N LEU A 533 -7.12 20.53 -28.72
CA LEU A 533 -7.84 19.60 -29.60
C LEU A 533 -6.90 18.65 -30.35
N LYS A 534 -5.80 19.16 -30.93
CA LYS A 534 -4.79 18.33 -31.63
C LYS A 534 -4.09 17.32 -30.73
N GLN A 535 -3.95 17.61 -29.43
CA GLN A 535 -3.26 16.74 -28.47
C GLN A 535 -4.21 15.71 -27.87
N LEU A 536 -5.54 15.95 -27.90
CA LEU A 536 -6.53 14.96 -27.50
C LEU A 536 -6.55 13.75 -28.44
N PHE A 537 -6.17 13.94 -29.71
CA PHE A 537 -6.20 12.90 -30.72
C PHE A 537 -4.83 12.71 -31.40
N PRO A 538 -3.80 12.29 -30.68
CA PRO A 538 -2.41 12.25 -31.16
C PRO A 538 -2.20 11.32 -32.37
N ASN A 539 -3.01 10.27 -32.47
CA ASN A 539 -2.90 9.28 -33.56
C ASN A 539 -3.81 9.54 -34.73
N VAL A 540 -4.64 10.58 -34.67
CA VAL A 540 -5.53 10.97 -35.77
C VAL A 540 -4.83 12.04 -36.61
N LYS A 541 -4.17 11.63 -37.70
CA LYS A 541 -3.36 12.52 -38.57
C LYS A 541 -4.10 13.80 -38.98
N THR A 542 -5.37 13.74 -39.04
CA THR A 542 -6.32 14.74 -39.43
C THR A 542 -6.58 15.82 -38.42
N MET A 543 -6.44 15.45 -37.14
CA MET A 543 -6.59 16.39 -36.03
C MET A 543 -5.27 17.08 -35.66
N GLN A 544 -4.19 16.78 -36.39
CA GLN A 544 -2.89 17.41 -36.10
C GLN A 544 -2.83 18.88 -36.54
N SER A 545 -3.66 19.30 -37.48
CA SER A 545 -3.84 20.70 -37.85
C SER A 545 -4.94 21.42 -37.08
N ALA A 546 -5.75 20.69 -36.28
CA ALA A 546 -6.83 21.30 -35.51
C ALA A 546 -6.27 22.20 -34.42
N LEU A 547 -6.78 23.41 -34.34
CA LEU A 547 -6.53 24.38 -33.28
C LEU A 547 -7.79 24.54 -32.45
N GLY A 548 -7.63 24.90 -31.21
CA GLY A 548 -8.74 25.11 -30.26
C GLY A 548 -8.55 24.39 -28.93
N GLU A 549 -9.29 24.86 -27.96
CA GLU A 549 -9.23 24.36 -26.58
C GLU A 549 -10.61 23.87 -26.14
N VAL A 550 -10.61 22.65 -25.60
CA VAL A 550 -11.80 22.05 -25.00
C VAL A 550 -11.78 22.36 -23.50
N ASN A 551 -12.88 22.93 -23.00
CA ASN A 551 -13.16 23.11 -21.59
C ASN A 551 -14.41 22.30 -21.23
N GLY A 552 -14.45 21.73 -20.03
CA GLY A 552 -15.60 20.93 -19.62
C GLY A 552 -15.70 20.74 -18.12
N ASP A 553 -16.90 20.42 -17.69
CA ASP A 553 -17.23 20.12 -16.30
C ASP A 553 -18.13 18.89 -16.26
N ALA A 554 -17.95 18.04 -15.25
CA ALA A 554 -18.78 16.87 -15.02
C ALA A 554 -19.12 16.72 -13.53
N ALA A 555 -20.32 16.28 -13.25
CA ALA A 555 -20.74 15.86 -11.92
C ALA A 555 -21.51 14.55 -12.07
N LEU A 556 -21.02 13.49 -11.41
CA LEU A 556 -21.61 12.16 -11.47
C LEU A 556 -21.71 11.56 -10.07
N SER A 557 -22.76 10.79 -9.83
CA SER A 557 -22.94 9.94 -8.67
C SER A 557 -23.25 8.51 -9.10
N ALA A 558 -22.84 7.52 -8.29
CA ALA A 558 -22.96 6.12 -8.66
C ALA A 558 -23.00 5.21 -7.43
N THR A 559 -23.40 3.94 -7.62
CA THR A 559 -23.29 2.89 -6.62
C THR A 559 -22.70 1.63 -7.24
N GLY A 560 -21.77 0.96 -6.55
CA GLY A 560 -21.19 -0.28 -7.06
C GLY A 560 -19.81 -0.56 -6.46
N ASN A 561 -19.38 -1.81 -6.45
CA ASN A 561 -18.15 -2.22 -5.78
C ASN A 561 -16.92 -2.29 -6.70
N SER A 562 -17.05 -1.96 -7.98
CA SER A 562 -15.96 -1.93 -8.94
C SER A 562 -16.06 -0.70 -9.85
N PRO A 563 -14.97 -0.28 -10.55
CA PRO A 563 -15.06 0.81 -11.52
C PRO A 563 -16.15 0.59 -12.57
N ALA A 564 -16.27 -0.63 -13.13
CA ALA A 564 -17.33 -0.98 -14.09
C ALA A 564 -18.72 -0.85 -13.48
N ALA A 565 -18.93 -1.32 -12.25
CA ALA A 565 -20.23 -1.24 -11.56
C ALA A 565 -20.62 0.22 -11.23
N LEU A 566 -19.66 1.04 -10.79
CA LEU A 566 -19.89 2.48 -10.56
C LEU A 566 -20.31 3.20 -11.84
N VAL A 567 -19.57 2.99 -12.92
CA VAL A 567 -19.88 3.61 -14.20
C VAL A 567 -21.24 3.14 -14.74
N ALA A 568 -21.57 1.85 -14.57
CA ALA A 568 -22.83 1.25 -14.99
C ALA A 568 -24.07 1.80 -14.29
N THR A 569 -23.92 2.42 -13.12
CA THR A 569 -25.03 2.99 -12.32
C THR A 569 -24.96 4.51 -12.25
N SER A 570 -24.07 5.14 -13.03
CA SER A 570 -23.82 6.57 -12.96
C SER A 570 -25.04 7.42 -13.33
N ASN A 571 -25.22 8.51 -12.59
CA ASN A 571 -26.25 9.52 -12.79
C ASN A 571 -25.62 10.90 -12.67
N GLY A 572 -26.01 11.86 -13.53
CA GLY A 572 -25.52 13.23 -13.51
C GLY A 572 -25.34 13.86 -14.87
N GLU A 573 -24.41 14.79 -14.98
CA GLU A 573 -24.19 15.61 -16.17
C GLU A 573 -22.72 15.70 -16.54
N VAL A 574 -22.45 15.71 -17.84
CA VAL A 574 -21.11 15.92 -18.44
C VAL A 574 -21.25 16.99 -19.52
N LYS A 575 -20.55 18.10 -19.35
CA LYS A 575 -20.57 19.24 -20.27
C LYS A 575 -19.20 19.52 -20.82
N ALA A 576 -19.12 19.87 -22.12
CA ALA A 576 -17.90 20.33 -22.75
C ALA A 576 -18.21 21.44 -23.76
N LEU A 577 -17.27 22.36 -23.94
CA LEU A 577 -17.40 23.47 -24.89
C LEU A 577 -16.05 23.79 -25.55
N ILE A 578 -16.14 24.28 -26.81
CA ILE A 578 -15.04 24.90 -27.53
C ILE A 578 -15.53 26.29 -27.98
N THR A 579 -14.80 27.33 -27.56
CA THR A 579 -15.17 28.70 -27.85
C THR A 579 -14.65 29.17 -29.20
N GLU A 580 -13.43 28.75 -29.56
CA GLU A 580 -12.76 29.12 -30.81
C GLU A 580 -11.83 28.00 -31.23
N GLY A 581 -11.63 27.86 -32.55
CA GLY A 581 -10.71 26.85 -33.08
C GLY A 581 -10.75 26.75 -34.57
N THR A 582 -9.97 25.80 -35.11
CA THR A 582 -10.01 25.45 -36.56
C THR A 582 -9.97 23.93 -36.70
N VAL A 583 -10.57 23.43 -37.77
CA VAL A 583 -10.55 22.02 -38.16
C VAL A 583 -10.27 21.90 -39.65
N SER A 584 -9.57 20.84 -40.02
CA SER A 584 -9.25 20.64 -41.45
C SER A 584 -10.48 20.50 -42.30
N ARG A 585 -10.57 21.30 -43.36
CA ARG A 585 -11.67 21.29 -44.36
C ARG A 585 -11.85 19.95 -45.02
N LEU A 586 -10.76 19.26 -45.34
CA LEU A 586 -10.80 17.92 -45.92
C LEU A 586 -11.73 16.97 -45.16
N TYR A 587 -11.72 17.06 -43.80
CA TYR A 587 -12.57 16.19 -42.99
C TYR A 587 -14.00 16.65 -42.88
N MET A 588 -14.21 17.95 -42.89
CA MET A 588 -15.57 18.50 -42.96
C MET A 588 -16.23 18.08 -44.28
N GLU A 589 -15.49 18.07 -45.38
CA GLU A 589 -15.96 17.62 -46.68
C GLU A 589 -16.14 16.09 -46.72
N ALA A 590 -15.19 15.34 -46.16
CA ALA A 590 -15.29 13.87 -46.04
C ALA A 590 -16.46 13.44 -45.14
N ALA A 591 -16.70 14.12 -44.03
CA ALA A 591 -17.87 13.90 -43.18
C ALA A 591 -19.18 14.24 -43.86
N GLY A 592 -19.20 15.25 -44.72
CA GLY A 592 -20.35 15.61 -45.57
C GLY A 592 -20.49 14.75 -46.83
N LEU A 593 -19.60 13.79 -47.11
CA LEU A 593 -19.54 12.96 -48.32
C LEU A 593 -19.56 13.79 -49.62
N ASN A 594 -18.91 14.94 -49.61
CA ASN A 594 -18.79 15.76 -50.78
C ASN A 594 -17.60 15.31 -51.63
N VAL A 595 -17.82 14.30 -52.47
CA VAL A 595 -16.76 13.61 -53.25
C VAL A 595 -15.97 14.59 -54.12
N ALA A 596 -16.62 15.54 -54.73
CA ALA A 596 -15.97 16.53 -55.58
C ALA A 596 -15.00 17.42 -54.77
N ASN A 597 -15.44 17.93 -53.65
CA ASN A 597 -14.60 18.78 -52.80
C ASN A 597 -13.51 17.97 -52.07
N VAL A 598 -13.77 16.72 -51.67
CA VAL A 598 -12.74 15.83 -51.08
C VAL A 598 -11.60 15.63 -52.08
N VAL A 599 -11.90 15.37 -53.35
CA VAL A 599 -10.88 15.23 -54.43
C VAL A 599 -10.17 16.57 -54.68
N TYR A 600 -10.92 17.67 -54.73
CA TYR A 600 -10.35 19.00 -54.90
C TYR A 600 -9.42 19.39 -53.75
N GLU A 601 -9.85 19.23 -52.47
CA GLU A 601 -9.05 19.55 -51.31
C GLU A 601 -7.83 18.61 -51.15
N LYS A 602 -7.96 17.35 -51.55
CA LYS A 602 -6.86 16.41 -51.59
C LYS A 602 -5.77 16.76 -52.63
N LEU A 603 -6.18 17.37 -53.70
CA LEU A 603 -5.28 17.75 -54.81
C LEU A 603 -4.73 19.18 -54.67
N PHE A 604 -5.52 20.12 -54.13
CA PHE A 604 -5.23 21.55 -54.24
C PHE A 604 -5.33 22.31 -52.89
N GLY A 605 -5.77 21.66 -51.77
CA GLY A 605 -6.14 22.37 -50.57
C GLY A 605 -5.57 21.81 -49.29
N LYS A 606 -5.01 22.70 -48.48
CA LYS A 606 -4.83 22.51 -47.03
C LYS A 606 -5.49 23.68 -46.31
N ARG A 607 -6.81 23.82 -46.52
CA ARG A 607 -7.54 24.91 -45.87
C ARG A 607 -8.15 24.42 -44.58
N ASP A 608 -8.03 25.22 -43.54
CA ASP A 608 -8.68 25.01 -42.27
C ASP A 608 -9.99 25.81 -42.22
N VAL A 609 -11.01 25.23 -41.61
CA VAL A 609 -12.32 25.84 -41.39
C VAL A 609 -12.40 26.32 -39.95
N LYS A 610 -12.85 27.54 -39.74
CA LYS A 610 -13.01 28.09 -38.39
C LYS A 610 -14.15 27.41 -37.67
N ILE A 611 -13.94 27.05 -36.41
CA ILE A 611 -14.95 26.64 -35.43
C ILE A 611 -15.49 27.91 -34.79
N ASN A 612 -16.76 28.20 -34.96
CA ASN A 612 -17.44 29.34 -34.33
C ASN A 612 -17.78 29.04 -32.91
N CYS A 613 -18.33 27.84 -32.65
CA CYS A 613 -18.55 27.30 -31.32
C CYS A 613 -18.85 25.81 -31.38
N ALA A 614 -18.57 25.09 -30.29
CA ALA A 614 -19.04 23.73 -30.08
C ALA A 614 -19.49 23.53 -28.65
N ALA A 615 -20.52 22.72 -28.47
CA ALA A 615 -21.03 22.34 -27.16
C ALA A 615 -21.45 20.88 -27.14
N ALA A 616 -21.20 20.23 -26.05
CA ALA A 616 -21.64 18.86 -25.76
C ALA A 616 -22.21 18.82 -24.34
N ASP A 617 -23.46 18.38 -24.21
CA ASP A 617 -24.10 18.16 -22.94
C ASP A 617 -24.74 16.77 -22.94
N PHE A 618 -24.19 15.90 -22.10
CA PHE A 618 -24.67 14.55 -21.90
C PHE A 618 -25.25 14.39 -20.51
N VAL A 619 -26.42 13.78 -20.45
CA VAL A 619 -27.11 13.43 -19.20
C VAL A 619 -26.94 11.92 -18.99
N ALA A 620 -26.33 11.55 -17.87
CA ALA A 620 -26.20 10.16 -17.44
C ALA A 620 -27.42 9.78 -16.61
N THR A 621 -28.10 8.70 -16.99
CA THR A 621 -29.24 8.14 -16.24
C THR A 621 -29.04 6.64 -16.13
N ASN A 622 -28.75 6.15 -14.89
CA ASN A 622 -28.47 4.73 -14.63
C ASN A 622 -27.46 4.11 -15.62
N GLY A 623 -26.36 4.81 -15.86
CA GLY A 623 -25.29 4.35 -16.74
C GLY A 623 -25.57 4.51 -18.23
N VAL A 624 -26.64 5.13 -18.64
CA VAL A 624 -26.88 5.52 -20.04
C VAL A 624 -26.63 7.01 -20.17
N LEU A 625 -25.68 7.39 -21.00
CA LEU A 625 -25.44 8.79 -21.39
C LEU A 625 -26.23 9.10 -22.64
N GLU A 626 -27.16 10.03 -22.53
CA GLU A 626 -27.93 10.57 -23.66
C GLU A 626 -27.41 11.95 -24.03
N SER A 627 -27.25 12.19 -25.32
CA SER A 627 -26.86 13.51 -25.82
C SER A 627 -28.05 14.45 -25.77
N ARG A 628 -28.04 15.41 -24.81
CA ARG A 628 -29.03 16.47 -24.71
C ARG A 628 -28.72 17.61 -25.68
N VAL A 629 -27.46 17.95 -25.81
CA VAL A 629 -26.92 18.93 -26.76
C VAL A 629 -25.61 18.35 -27.32
N PHE A 630 -25.51 18.27 -28.62
CA PHE A 630 -24.24 18.19 -29.30
C PHE A 630 -24.33 18.98 -30.56
N ALA A 631 -23.59 20.06 -30.61
CA ALA A 631 -23.56 20.93 -31.76
C ALA A 631 -22.17 21.50 -31.98
N LEU A 632 -21.68 21.40 -33.19
CA LEU A 632 -20.45 22.02 -33.68
C LEU A 632 -20.79 22.95 -34.86
N ASP A 633 -20.61 24.22 -34.63
CA ASP A 633 -20.79 25.26 -35.67
C ASP A 633 -19.47 25.68 -36.26
N THR A 634 -19.33 25.58 -37.54
CA THR A 634 -18.16 26.03 -38.31
C THR A 634 -18.58 26.95 -39.43
N ASP A 635 -17.65 27.62 -40.11
CA ASP A 635 -17.99 28.46 -41.27
C ASP A 635 -18.65 27.67 -42.42
N ASP A 636 -18.34 26.38 -42.55
CA ASP A 636 -18.81 25.55 -43.66
C ASP A 636 -20.05 24.70 -43.33
N ALA A 637 -20.25 24.35 -42.05
CA ALA A 637 -21.31 23.43 -41.67
C ALA A 637 -21.68 23.54 -40.19
N VAL A 638 -22.89 23.10 -39.87
CA VAL A 638 -23.33 22.75 -38.51
C VAL A 638 -23.42 21.25 -38.39
N ILE A 639 -22.75 20.64 -37.42
CA ILE A 639 -22.81 19.21 -37.13
C ILE A 639 -23.58 19.00 -35.84
N ASN A 640 -24.66 18.26 -35.89
CA ASN A 640 -25.39 17.78 -34.74
C ASN A 640 -25.11 16.29 -34.51
N MET A 641 -25.16 15.86 -33.28
CA MET A 641 -25.05 14.44 -32.91
C MET A 641 -26.18 14.10 -31.94
N ASP A 642 -26.79 12.97 -32.16
CA ASP A 642 -27.78 12.36 -31.27
C ASP A 642 -27.39 10.92 -30.92
N GLY A 643 -28.18 10.29 -30.05
CA GLY A 643 -27.95 8.92 -29.64
C GLY A 643 -27.49 8.79 -28.18
N HIS A 644 -27.01 7.61 -27.86
CA HIS A 644 -26.65 7.28 -26.50
C HIS A 644 -25.39 6.42 -26.42
N ILE A 645 -24.82 6.43 -25.21
CA ILE A 645 -23.69 5.57 -24.82
C ILE A 645 -24.16 4.77 -23.59
N ASP A 646 -24.30 3.45 -23.73
CA ASP A 646 -24.64 2.56 -22.62
C ASP A 646 -23.35 2.08 -21.94
N LEU A 647 -23.04 2.67 -20.79
CA LEU A 647 -21.88 2.36 -19.99
C LEU A 647 -21.96 0.99 -19.28
N ARG A 648 -23.20 0.42 -19.15
CA ARG A 648 -23.43 -0.91 -18.54
C ARG A 648 -22.94 -2.02 -19.49
N THR A 649 -23.28 -1.86 -20.77
CA THR A 649 -22.91 -2.81 -21.82
C THR A 649 -21.64 -2.39 -22.55
N GLU A 650 -21.16 -1.15 -22.32
CA GLU A 650 -20.03 -0.51 -23.00
C GLU A 650 -20.27 -0.38 -24.52
N GLN A 651 -21.49 -0.05 -24.88
CA GLN A 651 -21.92 0.11 -26.28
C GLN A 651 -22.21 1.57 -26.59
N MET A 652 -21.92 1.94 -27.81
CA MET A 652 -22.20 3.26 -28.39
C MET A 652 -23.16 3.12 -29.56
N ASP A 653 -24.16 3.99 -29.66
CA ASP A 653 -25.03 4.19 -30.80
C ASP A 653 -25.25 5.68 -30.99
N LEU A 654 -24.43 6.30 -31.82
CA LEU A 654 -24.41 7.74 -32.04
C LEU A 654 -24.64 8.03 -33.53
N GLY A 655 -25.60 8.90 -33.84
CA GLY A 655 -25.87 9.43 -35.16
C GLY A 655 -25.21 10.82 -35.32
N ILE A 656 -24.51 11.05 -36.41
CA ILE A 656 -23.86 12.33 -36.71
C ILE A 656 -24.50 12.91 -37.96
N HIS A 657 -25.04 14.11 -37.82
CA HIS A 657 -25.84 14.78 -38.83
C HIS A 657 -25.19 16.10 -39.26
N PRO A 658 -24.38 16.09 -40.37
CA PRO A 658 -23.78 17.31 -40.90
C PRO A 658 -24.78 18.10 -41.77
N HIS A 659 -24.95 19.40 -41.49
CA HIS A 659 -25.74 20.37 -42.24
C HIS A 659 -24.82 21.45 -42.81
N THR A 660 -24.71 21.54 -44.11
CA THR A 660 -23.81 22.48 -44.78
C THR A 660 -24.37 23.87 -44.87
N LYS A 661 -23.56 24.90 -44.73
CA LYS A 661 -23.93 26.31 -44.85
C LYS A 661 -23.98 26.87 -46.27
N GLY A 662 -23.30 26.25 -47.21
CA GLY A 662 -23.29 26.65 -48.63
C GLY A 662 -24.07 25.71 -49.56
N LEU A 663 -24.45 26.19 -50.73
CA LEU A 663 -24.97 25.34 -51.80
C LEU A 663 -23.89 24.35 -52.26
N ARG A 664 -24.22 23.06 -52.28
CA ARG A 664 -23.28 22.01 -52.75
C ARG A 664 -23.90 21.20 -53.86
N VAL A 665 -23.10 21.07 -54.95
CA VAL A 665 -23.41 20.22 -56.07
C VAL A 665 -22.66 18.89 -55.89
N ILE A 666 -23.33 17.77 -56.09
CA ILE A 666 -22.81 16.41 -55.86
C ILE A 666 -22.51 16.13 -54.37
N SER A 667 -23.49 16.24 -53.51
CA SER A 667 -23.41 15.87 -52.12
C SER A 667 -24.13 14.56 -51.86
N LEU A 668 -23.42 13.53 -51.43
CA LEU A 668 -23.97 12.23 -51.00
C LEU A 668 -24.40 12.24 -49.53
N ARG A 669 -24.77 13.36 -48.94
CA ARG A 669 -25.16 13.52 -47.52
C ARG A 669 -25.77 12.25 -46.97
N SER A 670 -25.00 11.51 -46.24
CA SER A 670 -25.51 10.40 -45.41
C SER A 670 -25.17 10.66 -43.99
N PRO A 671 -26.09 10.43 -43.01
CA PRO A 671 -25.75 10.44 -41.63
C PRO A 671 -24.61 9.45 -41.35
N LEU A 672 -23.60 9.89 -40.63
CA LEU A 672 -22.57 9.02 -40.14
C LEU A 672 -23.07 8.40 -38.80
N TYR A 673 -22.53 7.25 -38.48
CA TYR A 673 -22.79 6.66 -37.18
C TYR A 673 -21.50 6.20 -36.51
N VAL A 674 -21.50 6.19 -35.16
CA VAL A 674 -20.50 5.52 -34.36
C VAL A 674 -21.21 4.47 -33.54
N LYS A 675 -21.00 3.20 -33.87
CA LYS A 675 -21.64 2.04 -33.22
C LYS A 675 -20.58 1.04 -32.72
N GLY A 676 -20.98 0.18 -31.81
CA GLY A 676 -20.14 -0.90 -31.29
C GLY A 676 -19.68 -0.71 -29.86
N THR A 677 -18.70 -1.51 -29.46
CA THR A 677 -18.20 -1.47 -28.08
C THR A 677 -17.03 -0.49 -27.92
N PHE A 678 -16.73 -0.10 -26.69
CA PHE A 678 -15.55 0.75 -26.38
C PHE A 678 -14.23 0.18 -26.90
N LYS A 679 -14.12 -1.15 -26.97
CA LYS A 679 -12.93 -1.82 -27.51
C LYS A 679 -12.90 -1.83 -29.04
N ASN A 680 -14.06 -1.91 -29.67
CA ASN A 680 -14.21 -2.02 -31.13
C ASN A 680 -15.27 -1.03 -31.64
N PRO A 681 -14.96 0.28 -31.65
CA PRO A 681 -15.86 1.26 -32.23
C PRO A 681 -15.86 1.17 -33.76
N HIS A 682 -17.03 1.23 -34.35
CA HIS A 682 -17.22 1.24 -35.81
C HIS A 682 -17.80 2.57 -36.27
N VAL A 683 -17.09 3.28 -37.13
CA VAL A 683 -17.56 4.50 -37.76
C VAL A 683 -17.96 4.14 -39.18
N GLY A 684 -19.19 4.46 -39.57
CA GLY A 684 -19.74 4.11 -40.84
C GLY A 684 -20.75 5.13 -41.38
N VAL A 685 -21.23 4.85 -42.58
CA VAL A 685 -22.24 5.64 -43.29
C VAL A 685 -23.55 4.89 -43.28
N SER A 686 -24.67 5.58 -43.07
CA SER A 686 -25.99 4.94 -43.11
C SER A 686 -26.32 4.45 -44.56
N ALA A 687 -26.20 3.15 -44.74
CA ALA A 687 -26.41 2.52 -46.06
C ALA A 687 -27.82 2.77 -46.60
N GLY A 688 -28.85 2.83 -45.72
CA GLY A 688 -30.23 3.10 -46.16
C GLY A 688 -30.42 4.48 -46.76
N ALA A 689 -29.85 5.52 -46.11
CA ALA A 689 -29.92 6.89 -46.63
C ALA A 689 -29.13 7.04 -47.96
N LEU A 690 -28.05 6.31 -48.08
CA LEU A 690 -27.26 6.27 -49.33
C LEU A 690 -28.01 5.56 -50.45
N ALA A 691 -28.65 4.44 -50.17
CA ALA A 691 -29.43 3.67 -51.15
C ALA A 691 -30.62 4.44 -51.68
N VAL A 692 -31.38 5.15 -50.84
CA VAL A 692 -32.50 5.98 -51.25
C VAL A 692 -32.05 7.10 -52.21
N ARG A 693 -30.92 7.75 -51.93
CA ARG A 693 -30.40 8.81 -52.79
C ARG A 693 -29.83 8.28 -54.12
N SER A 694 -29.13 7.17 -54.05
CA SER A 694 -28.62 6.51 -55.27
C SER A 694 -29.77 6.03 -56.14
N GLY A 695 -30.82 5.47 -55.55
CA GLY A 695 -32.01 5.07 -56.26
C GLY A 695 -32.74 6.25 -56.89
N ALA A 696 -32.85 7.40 -56.20
CA ALA A 696 -33.40 8.62 -56.72
C ALA A 696 -32.56 9.18 -57.90
N VAL A 697 -31.26 9.16 -57.83
CA VAL A 697 -30.36 9.56 -58.91
C VAL A 697 -30.55 8.70 -60.14
N VAL A 698 -30.64 7.38 -60.01
CA VAL A 698 -30.90 6.44 -61.07
C VAL A 698 -32.30 6.61 -61.64
N GLY A 699 -33.33 6.69 -60.79
CA GLY A 699 -34.71 6.85 -61.23
C GLY A 699 -34.97 8.15 -61.97
N LEU A 700 -34.46 9.26 -61.51
CA LEU A 700 -34.57 10.55 -62.23
C LEU A 700 -33.70 10.65 -63.46
N GLY A 701 -32.54 9.96 -63.45
CA GLY A 701 -31.63 9.88 -64.62
C GLY A 701 -32.24 9.14 -65.82
N LEU A 702 -33.11 8.17 -65.57
CA LEU A 702 -33.87 7.49 -66.62
C LEU A 702 -34.89 8.38 -67.27
N ILE A 703 -35.35 9.45 -66.56
CA ILE A 703 -36.31 10.40 -67.13
C ILE A 703 -35.59 11.55 -67.87
N ASN A 704 -34.57 12.12 -67.23
CA ASN A 704 -33.77 13.19 -67.78
C ASN A 704 -32.38 13.19 -67.11
N PRO A 705 -31.25 13.14 -67.91
CA PRO A 705 -29.92 13.16 -67.34
C PRO A 705 -29.62 14.33 -66.42
N PHE A 706 -30.17 15.50 -66.66
CA PHE A 706 -30.03 16.66 -65.76
C PHE A 706 -30.88 16.54 -64.49
N ALA A 707 -31.99 15.82 -64.53
CA ALA A 707 -32.85 15.56 -63.33
C ALA A 707 -32.12 14.63 -62.35
N ALA A 708 -31.21 13.79 -62.81
CA ALA A 708 -30.36 12.96 -61.92
C ALA A 708 -29.48 13.80 -61.02
N LEU A 709 -29.16 15.01 -61.30
CA LEU A 709 -28.39 15.93 -60.48
C LEU A 709 -29.22 16.55 -59.32
N LEU A 710 -30.55 16.58 -59.40
CA LEU A 710 -31.41 17.19 -58.41
C LEU A 710 -31.29 16.58 -57.01
N PRO A 711 -31.22 15.22 -56.80
CA PRO A 711 -31.03 14.65 -55.53
C PRO A 711 -29.65 14.88 -54.90
N LEU A 712 -28.66 15.25 -55.79
CA LEU A 712 -27.29 15.54 -55.42
C LEU A 712 -27.07 17.00 -55.03
N ILE A 713 -28.02 17.88 -55.32
CA ILE A 713 -27.99 19.28 -54.95
C ILE A 713 -28.56 19.40 -53.55
N ALA A 714 -27.68 19.79 -52.63
CA ALA A 714 -28.08 20.06 -51.27
C ALA A 714 -28.33 21.57 -51.08
N PRO A 715 -29.59 22.01 -50.83
CA PRO A 715 -29.85 23.40 -50.48
C PRO A 715 -29.17 23.81 -49.20
N SER A 716 -28.69 25.05 -49.14
CA SER A 716 -28.19 25.59 -47.86
C SER A 716 -29.39 25.72 -46.91
N ASN A 717 -29.32 25.05 -45.80
CA ASN A 717 -30.36 25.12 -44.78
C ASN A 717 -29.72 25.70 -43.51
N ASN A 718 -29.52 27.04 -43.51
CA ASN A 718 -28.66 27.64 -42.56
C ASN A 718 -29.31 28.76 -41.78
N LYS A 719 -29.55 28.36 -40.51
CA LYS A 719 -29.52 29.37 -39.44
C LYS A 719 -28.26 29.06 -38.60
N PRO A 720 -27.34 30.03 -38.42
CA PRO A 720 -26.22 29.86 -37.51
C PRO A 720 -26.75 29.54 -36.13
N LEU A 721 -26.02 28.68 -35.38
CA LEU A 721 -26.39 28.38 -34.03
C LEU A 721 -26.23 29.63 -33.14
N PRO A 722 -27.09 29.82 -32.14
CA PRO A 722 -26.93 30.91 -31.17
C PRO A 722 -25.78 30.61 -30.21
N CYS A 723 -24.52 30.69 -30.69
CA CYS A 723 -23.32 30.33 -29.97
C CYS A 723 -23.23 30.98 -28.59
N THR A 724 -23.58 32.26 -28.48
CA THR A 724 -23.51 32.98 -27.20
C THR A 724 -24.41 32.35 -26.13
N GLN A 725 -25.65 32.03 -26.48
CA GLN A 725 -26.61 31.41 -25.56
C GLN A 725 -26.19 29.97 -25.25
N MET A 726 -25.79 29.20 -26.26
CA MET A 726 -25.37 27.82 -26.11
C MET A 726 -24.11 27.69 -25.20
N LEU A 727 -23.12 28.57 -25.38
CA LEU A 727 -21.94 28.60 -24.54
C LEU A 727 -22.24 29.07 -23.11
N ALA A 728 -23.22 29.96 -22.91
CA ALA A 728 -23.68 30.37 -21.59
C ALA A 728 -24.34 29.20 -20.83
N ASP A 729 -25.19 28.41 -21.50
CA ASP A 729 -25.81 27.22 -20.93
C ASP A 729 -24.77 26.14 -20.53
N MET A 730 -23.70 26.01 -21.34
CA MET A 730 -22.62 25.06 -21.04
C MET A 730 -21.75 25.44 -19.81
N ARG A 731 -21.67 26.75 -19.51
CA ARG A 731 -20.95 27.25 -18.34
C ARG A 731 -21.71 27.05 -17.03
N ALA A 732 -23.02 26.72 -17.09
CA ALA A 732 -23.78 26.37 -15.90
C ALA A 732 -23.22 25.10 -15.25
N THR A 733 -23.01 25.15 -13.93
CA THR A 733 -22.42 24.03 -13.17
C THR A 733 -23.24 22.75 -13.36
N PRO A 734 -22.61 21.65 -13.74
CA PRO A 734 -23.29 20.36 -13.85
C PRO A 734 -23.72 19.85 -12.48
N SER A 735 -24.81 19.10 -12.45
CA SER A 735 -25.38 18.54 -11.24
C SER A 735 -25.44 17.01 -11.28
N ALA A 736 -25.32 16.40 -10.11
CA ALA A 736 -25.58 14.98 -9.92
C ALA A 736 -26.52 14.77 -8.73
N PRO A 737 -27.48 13.83 -8.82
CA PRO A 737 -28.33 13.48 -7.69
C PRO A 737 -27.50 12.76 -6.60
N PRO A 738 -28.04 12.54 -5.39
CA PRO A 738 -27.43 11.63 -4.43
C PRO A 738 -27.19 10.24 -5.02
N ALA A 739 -26.11 9.55 -4.61
CA ALA A 739 -25.78 8.23 -5.13
C ALA A 739 -26.93 7.23 -4.91
N GLY A 740 -27.26 6.47 -5.94
CA GLY A 740 -28.39 5.55 -5.96
C GLY A 740 -29.74 6.20 -6.35
N GLN A 741 -29.78 7.51 -6.59
CA GLN A 741 -30.96 8.20 -7.11
C GLN A 741 -30.84 8.48 -8.61
N LYS A 742 -31.94 8.35 -9.33
CA LYS A 742 -32.02 8.60 -10.77
C LYS A 742 -31.90 10.09 -11.08
N GLN A 743 -31.16 10.44 -12.12
CA GLN A 743 -31.10 11.81 -12.65
C GLN A 743 -32.47 12.22 -13.20
N ARG A 744 -32.85 13.46 -12.97
CA ARG A 744 -34.09 14.02 -13.55
C ARG A 744 -33.84 14.27 -15.04
N GLU A 745 -34.85 13.93 -15.87
CA GLU A 745 -34.84 14.28 -17.27
C GLU A 745 -34.77 15.80 -17.45
N LYS A 746 -33.86 16.24 -18.29
CA LYS A 746 -33.75 17.63 -18.72
C LYS A 746 -34.08 17.71 -20.20
N ALA A 747 -35.08 18.48 -20.55
CA ALA A 747 -35.44 18.71 -21.94
C ALA A 747 -34.31 19.39 -22.74
N ALA A 748 -34.18 19.05 -23.99
CA ALA A 748 -33.29 19.76 -24.89
C ALA A 748 -33.65 21.25 -24.98
N PRO A 749 -32.65 22.15 -25.05
CA PRO A 749 -32.93 23.59 -25.18
C PRO A 749 -33.71 23.92 -26.44
N ALA A 750 -34.69 24.85 -26.33
CA ALA A 750 -35.57 25.22 -27.42
C ALA A 750 -34.86 25.75 -28.67
N TYR A 751 -33.65 26.31 -28.54
CA TYR A 751 -32.85 26.77 -29.69
C TYR A 751 -32.34 25.66 -30.62
N LEU A 752 -32.33 24.40 -30.17
CA LEU A 752 -32.00 23.24 -31.02
C LEU A 752 -33.19 22.78 -31.83
N SER A 753 -34.43 22.92 -31.28
CA SER A 753 -35.66 22.52 -31.95
C SER A 753 -36.06 23.48 -33.09
N SER A 754 -35.68 24.75 -33.02
CA SER A 754 -35.96 25.74 -34.05
C SER A 754 -35.09 25.58 -35.32
N GLY A 755 -34.02 24.82 -35.28
CA GLY A 755 -33.15 24.51 -36.44
C GLY A 755 -33.50 23.21 -37.15
N VAL A 756 -34.26 22.29 -36.52
CA VAL A 756 -34.54 20.94 -37.05
C VAL A 756 -35.92 20.84 -37.72
N ALA A 757 -36.85 21.76 -37.41
CA ALA A 757 -38.24 21.65 -37.88
C ALA A 757 -38.50 21.86 -39.40
N ALA A 758 -37.46 22.20 -40.18
CA ALA A 758 -37.66 22.45 -41.64
C ALA A 758 -37.21 21.29 -42.58
N GLY A 759 -36.73 20.17 -42.02
CA GLY A 759 -36.19 19.04 -42.82
C GLY A 759 -37.02 17.75 -42.83
N SER A 760 -38.06 17.60 -41.99
CA SER A 760 -38.80 16.34 -41.86
C SER A 760 -40.20 16.33 -42.51
N ALA A 761 -40.58 17.37 -43.30
CA ALA A 761 -41.89 17.44 -43.93
C ALA A 761 -41.90 17.03 -45.43
N ALA A 762 -41.03 16.14 -45.84
CA ALA A 762 -41.13 15.53 -47.18
C ALA A 762 -40.86 14.02 -47.08
N GLY A 763 -41.91 13.25 -46.73
CA GLY A 763 -41.85 11.80 -46.80
C GLY A 763 -42.69 11.01 -45.84
N SER A 764 -43.90 11.46 -45.49
CA SER A 764 -44.90 10.56 -44.92
C SER A 764 -46.11 10.52 -45.83
N GLY A 765 -46.03 9.72 -46.87
CA GLY A 765 -47.19 9.25 -47.65
C GLY A 765 -47.94 8.24 -46.78
N ASP A 766 -49.26 8.43 -46.77
CA ASP A 766 -50.28 7.62 -46.13
C ASP A 766 -50.03 6.13 -46.11
N ALA A 767 -49.99 5.52 -44.94
CA ALA A 767 -50.31 4.12 -44.77
C ALA A 767 -51.40 4.01 -43.72
N ALA A 768 -52.54 3.49 -44.25
CA ALA A 768 -53.82 3.37 -43.63
C ALA A 768 -53.89 2.94 -42.21
N ARG A 769 -54.71 3.59 -41.44
CA ARG A 769 -55.27 3.29 -40.17
C ARG A 769 -56.15 2.05 -40.23
N ALA A 770 -55.78 0.92 -39.63
CA ALA A 770 -56.67 -0.21 -39.32
C ALA A 770 -57.14 -0.10 -37.85
N PRO A 771 -58.44 -0.49 -37.58
CA PRO A 771 -59.10 -0.08 -36.37
C PRO A 771 -58.81 -0.98 -35.19
N ALA A 772 -58.88 -0.39 -33.99
CA ALA A 772 -58.75 -0.99 -32.69
C ALA A 772 -59.71 -2.16 -32.49
N ALA A 773 -59.21 -3.33 -32.09
CA ALA A 773 -59.96 -4.44 -31.54
C ALA A 773 -60.00 -4.34 -30.00
N LYS A 774 -61.25 -4.52 -29.52
CA LYS A 774 -61.66 -4.44 -28.10
C LYS A 774 -61.05 -5.51 -27.23
N LYS A 775 -60.71 -5.08 -26.03
CA LYS A 775 -60.43 -5.94 -24.87
C LYS A 775 -61.57 -6.97 -24.65
N SER A 776 -61.21 -8.23 -24.47
CA SER A 776 -62.02 -9.17 -23.68
C SER A 776 -61.25 -9.63 -22.48
N VAL A 777 -61.83 -9.38 -21.33
CA VAL A 777 -61.47 -9.87 -19.99
C VAL A 777 -61.83 -11.35 -19.93
N LEU A 778 -60.92 -12.20 -19.57
CA LEU A 778 -61.27 -13.49 -19.01
C LEU A 778 -60.32 -13.85 -17.85
N ALA A 779 -60.99 -14.34 -16.81
CA ALA A 779 -60.58 -14.50 -15.43
C ALA A 779 -59.51 -15.61 -15.22
N SER A 780 -58.79 -15.41 -14.13
CA SER A 780 -57.99 -16.42 -13.43
C SER A 780 -58.81 -17.64 -12.97
N PRO A 781 -58.20 -18.77 -12.75
CA PRO A 781 -58.46 -19.50 -11.50
C PRO A 781 -57.21 -19.70 -10.63
N ALA A 782 -57.47 -19.62 -9.35
CA ALA A 782 -56.57 -19.79 -8.22
C ALA A 782 -56.27 -21.30 -7.92
N PRO A 783 -55.43 -21.56 -6.91
CA PRO A 783 -54.51 -22.68 -6.87
C PRO A 783 -55.07 -23.93 -6.18
N ALA A 784 -54.47 -25.07 -6.45
CA ALA A 784 -54.65 -26.30 -5.69
C ALA A 784 -53.38 -26.68 -4.97
N SER A 785 -53.59 -26.94 -3.70
CA SER A 785 -52.68 -27.35 -2.66
C SER A 785 -52.25 -28.82 -2.72
N ALA A 786 -51.11 -29.07 -2.10
CA ALA A 786 -50.73 -30.25 -1.32
C ALA A 786 -50.33 -31.55 -2.02
N ALA A 787 -49.14 -32.05 -1.75
CA ALA A 787 -48.96 -33.12 -0.78
C ALA A 787 -47.51 -33.51 -0.60
N GLN A 788 -47.16 -33.73 0.64
CA GLN A 788 -45.96 -34.34 1.18
C GLN A 788 -45.61 -35.68 0.53
N TYR A 789 -44.30 -35.94 0.36
CA TYR A 789 -43.79 -37.27 0.73
C TYR A 789 -42.36 -37.17 1.29
N ARG A 790 -42.17 -37.87 2.41
CA ARG A 790 -40.92 -38.08 3.16
C ARG A 790 -40.07 -39.15 2.43
N GLY A 791 -38.80 -39.11 2.73
CA GLY A 791 -38.01 -40.34 2.89
C GLY A 791 -36.70 -40.39 2.12
N GLY A 792 -35.61 -40.48 2.86
CA GLY A 792 -34.29 -40.90 2.39
C GLY A 792 -33.21 -39.95 2.82
#